data_7f3cc0075f8f59a20cc63f911ebcee0a
#
_entry.id   7f3cc0075f8f59a20cc63f911ebcee0a
#
_cell.length_a   1.000
_cell.length_b   1.000
_cell.length_c   1.000
_cell.angle_alpha   90.00
_cell.angle_beta   90.00
_cell.angle_gamma   90.00
#
_symmetry.space_group_name_H-M   'P 1'
#
loop_
_entity.id
_entity.type
_entity.pdbx_description
1 polymer ?
#
loop_
_entity_poly.entity_id
_entity_poly.type
_entity_poly.pdbx_seq_one_letter_code
_entity_poly.pdbx_strand_id
1 'polypeptide(L)'
;MVSWETSIGSRWVPLLAGALLFTSCGGSAPPPPPPPPPSEPTDEESDAAQPPTTQDQEAAPVPFVFGVDLDTVQAGVFDQGKMWTFEFPPTDYIERTHGFRPDEAWFERARLGALRIPSCSASFVSPNGLVLTNHHCARDFVTQVSGEGESLLDDGFRATDLADERPVEDFEADQLVEIIDFTEEVNAAVDAVSAGERSEVRESLLEEIEAGVLEQRGGEDSGYEVEMISLYNGGRTSAYVFRRYTNVKLVMAPELQIGFFGGDPDNFTFPRYNLDFSLFRVYDDNGDPLSTENYFPFDSDGLQEGDPIFIVGNPGSTHRLQTVAELEFRRDVSDRYMLETFRRRMRVLQAFIRANPEAAEEHHLRNEYFSLSNSEEAYDGQIRGLQDPIIIARRQDTERDFQAAIEANPELRDRYGDLIERMAVVQEQKRAAAPVIGAFSVFGNPYLDSSTLIRGFFALQVIAMRQNQAPPGDIEDMMENVIETPQMHPDLDAALMADRFTEMSDYLGADHAAVAALLRGRTPLEVAERIVQGTMLSDSAIAVTALQNGSATPQDAAVQAVIAFLPAFLELNALYVEVGPLEEELAAELGRARFEIYGTDVPPDATFSLRIADGVVTGYEYNGTVAPIFTTFYGFYDRHYSHEGKEDWALPDRWLDPPSTLDLRTPMNFISTADIIGGNSGSPVLDRDLEVVGVVFDGNAESLPGDYIYLPEKNRSVTVDVRAILEALDEIYDLDRLVLELTTGELAATEAEADARR
;
A
#
# COMPACT_ATOMS: atom_id res chain seq x y z
N MET A 1 -1.88 -2.04 -1.24
CA MET A 1 -1.10 -1.32 -0.21
C MET A 1 -2.06 -0.46 0.56
N VAL A 2 -2.52 -0.92 1.69
CA VAL A 2 -3.21 -0.05 2.65
C VAL A 2 -2.18 0.99 3.07
N SER A 3 -2.57 2.27 3.12
CA SER A 3 -1.69 3.35 3.60
C SER A 3 -1.38 3.08 5.08
N TRP A 4 -0.24 2.50 5.35
CA TRP A 4 0.22 2.13 6.68
C TRP A 4 0.44 3.33 7.61
N GLU A 5 0.54 4.54 7.03
CA GLU A 5 0.80 5.78 7.76
C GLU A 5 -0.42 6.35 8.47
N THR A 6 -1.65 6.12 8.00
CA THR A 6 -2.86 6.69 8.59
C THR A 6 -3.49 5.85 9.71
N SER A 7 -3.17 4.54 9.80
CA SER A 7 -3.77 3.63 10.79
C SER A 7 -3.23 3.80 12.21
N ILE A 8 -1.98 4.27 12.39
CA ILE A 8 -1.36 4.34 13.72
C ILE A 8 -1.63 5.67 14.42
N GLY A 9 -1.79 6.77 13.67
CA GLY A 9 -1.91 8.11 14.25
C GLY A 9 -3.29 8.46 14.80
N SER A 10 -4.35 8.16 14.09
CA SER A 10 -5.67 8.74 14.37
C SER A 10 -6.54 7.97 15.37
N ARG A 11 -6.44 6.66 15.46
CA ARG A 11 -7.25 5.85 16.40
C ARG A 11 -6.65 5.67 17.79
N TRP A 12 -5.34 5.94 17.99
CA TRP A 12 -4.60 5.57 19.20
C TRP A 12 -4.30 6.75 20.16
N VAL A 13 -4.37 7.98 19.67
CA VAL A 13 -3.88 9.17 20.37
C VAL A 13 -4.80 9.67 21.50
N PRO A 14 -6.14 9.68 21.39
CA PRO A 14 -6.99 10.30 22.41
C PRO A 14 -7.12 9.53 23.72
N LEU A 15 -6.95 8.19 23.72
CA LEU A 15 -7.27 7.34 24.89
C LEU A 15 -6.13 7.19 25.90
N LEU A 16 -4.88 7.45 25.53
CA LEU A 16 -3.73 7.34 26.44
C LEU A 16 -3.51 8.55 27.34
N ALA A 17 -3.95 9.73 26.94
CA ALA A 17 -3.74 10.96 27.70
C ALA A 17 -4.58 11.05 28.99
N GLY A 18 -5.71 10.32 29.07
CA GLY A 18 -6.62 10.35 30.22
C GLY A 18 -6.37 9.33 31.33
N ALA A 19 -5.65 8.23 31.08
CA ALA A 19 -5.66 7.06 31.94
C ALA A 19 -4.43 6.85 32.87
N LEU A 20 -3.37 7.67 32.76
CA LEU A 20 -2.10 7.40 33.46
C LEU A 20 -1.68 8.52 34.44
N LEU A 21 -2.58 9.03 35.25
CA LEU A 21 -2.22 9.79 36.46
C LEU A 21 -2.05 8.82 37.65
N PHE A 22 -0.91 8.14 37.73
CA PHE A 22 -0.49 7.48 38.95
C PHE A 22 0.09 8.49 39.92
N THR A 23 -0.58 8.69 41.05
CA THR A 23 -0.03 9.38 42.22
C THR A 23 1.14 8.58 42.78
N SER A 24 2.34 9.08 42.57
CA SER A 24 3.56 8.61 43.23
C SER A 24 3.56 9.09 44.65
N CYS A 25 3.42 8.19 45.61
CA CYS A 25 3.81 8.42 47.02
C CYS A 25 5.31 8.28 47.15
N GLY A 26 5.95 9.36 47.60
CA GLY A 26 7.39 9.51 47.66
C GLY A 26 8.09 8.57 48.67
N GLY A 27 9.29 8.22 48.29
CA GLY A 27 10.34 7.68 49.15
C GLY A 27 11.70 8.11 48.58
N SER A 28 12.32 9.10 49.18
CA SER A 28 13.63 9.56 48.79
C SER A 28 14.71 8.54 49.14
N ALA A 29 15.46 8.06 48.15
CA ALA A 29 16.69 7.32 48.34
C ALA A 29 17.88 8.24 48.32
N PRO A 30 18.96 7.97 49.10
CA PRO A 30 20.15 8.81 49.18
C PRO A 30 21.04 8.69 47.93
N PRO A 31 21.87 9.70 47.61
CA PRO A 31 22.70 9.72 46.41
C PRO A 31 23.84 8.68 46.48
N PRO A 32 24.26 8.12 45.34
CA PRO A 32 25.37 7.18 45.28
C PRO A 32 26.73 7.85 45.47
N PRO A 33 27.76 7.12 45.96
CA PRO A 33 29.10 7.63 46.16
C PRO A 33 29.86 7.84 44.83
N PRO A 34 30.88 8.74 44.77
CA PRO A 34 31.61 9.01 43.57
C PRO A 34 32.52 7.85 43.11
N PRO A 35 32.81 7.74 41.81
CA PRO A 35 33.62 6.66 41.27
C PRO A 35 35.11 6.82 41.60
N PRO A 36 35.87 5.70 41.68
CA PRO A 36 37.32 5.75 41.93
C PRO A 36 38.11 6.17 40.66
N PRO A 37 39.35 6.68 40.80
CA PRO A 37 40.13 7.14 39.68
C PRO A 37 40.70 6.01 38.83
N PRO A 38 41.02 6.25 37.53
CA PRO A 38 41.46 5.20 36.61
C PRO A 38 42.90 4.73 36.92
N SER A 39 43.11 3.42 36.82
CA SER A 39 44.40 2.77 36.88
C SER A 39 45.05 2.66 35.51
N GLU A 40 46.37 2.87 35.43
CA GLU A 40 47.19 2.80 34.23
C GLU A 40 47.25 1.38 33.62
N PRO A 41 47.53 1.26 32.32
CA PRO A 41 47.51 -0.03 31.59
C PRO A 41 48.82 -0.82 31.81
N THR A 42 48.69 -2.10 31.99
CA THR A 42 49.80 -3.06 31.83
C THR A 42 49.55 -3.90 30.61
N ASP A 43 50.55 -3.92 29.70
CA ASP A 43 50.63 -4.76 28.50
C ASP A 43 50.73 -6.24 28.89
N GLU A 44 49.83 -7.08 28.32
CA GLU A 44 50.12 -8.48 28.05
C GLU A 44 49.32 -8.91 26.80
N GLU A 45 50.06 -9.26 25.73
CA GLU A 45 49.54 -9.90 24.53
C GLU A 45 48.95 -11.26 24.86
N SER A 46 47.69 -11.51 24.43
CA SER A 46 47.23 -12.86 24.18
C SER A 46 46.26 -12.88 22.98
N ASP A 47 46.69 -13.61 21.97
CA ASP A 47 46.00 -13.98 20.78
C ASP A 47 44.65 -14.69 21.11
N ALA A 48 43.52 -13.98 20.94
CA ALA A 48 42.20 -14.56 20.91
C ALA A 48 41.42 -13.95 19.76
N ALA A 49 40.97 -14.77 18.86
CA ALA A 49 40.20 -14.42 17.69
C ALA A 49 39.04 -13.46 18.05
N GLN A 50 39.09 -12.26 17.51
CA GLN A 50 37.99 -11.30 17.55
C GLN A 50 36.80 -11.86 16.77
N PRO A 51 35.55 -11.73 17.29
CA PRO A 51 34.37 -11.93 16.46
C PRO A 51 34.37 -10.88 15.34
N PRO A 52 33.77 -11.18 14.19
CA PRO A 52 33.74 -10.24 13.09
C PRO A 52 33.05 -8.96 13.54
N THR A 53 33.79 -7.87 13.56
CA THR A 53 33.24 -6.53 13.62
C THR A 53 32.20 -6.39 12.52
N THR A 54 31.01 -5.98 12.87
CA THR A 54 30.03 -5.43 11.93
C THR A 54 30.77 -4.42 11.07
N GLN A 55 31.10 -4.84 9.84
CA GLN A 55 31.48 -3.88 8.82
C GLN A 55 30.28 -2.96 8.67
N ASP A 56 30.50 -1.67 8.89
CA ASP A 56 29.66 -0.61 8.38
C ASP A 56 29.34 -1.01 6.94
N GLN A 57 28.08 -1.38 6.67
CA GLN A 57 27.61 -1.41 5.30
C GLN A 57 27.71 0.05 4.86
N GLU A 58 28.79 0.37 4.15
CA GLU A 58 28.84 1.60 3.38
C GLU A 58 27.53 1.69 2.62
N ALA A 59 26.79 2.77 2.82
CA ALA A 59 25.64 3.12 1.99
C ALA A 59 26.07 2.88 0.53
N ALA A 60 25.21 2.22 -0.23
CA ALA A 60 25.50 1.94 -1.63
C ALA A 60 26.04 3.22 -2.29
N PRO A 61 27.11 3.16 -3.08
CA PRO A 61 27.73 4.36 -3.59
C PRO A 61 26.68 5.17 -4.32
N VAL A 62 26.43 6.38 -3.85
CA VAL A 62 25.57 7.37 -4.53
C VAL A 62 26.03 7.39 -5.98
N PRO A 63 25.14 7.19 -6.97
CA PRO A 63 25.54 7.18 -8.37
C PRO A 63 26.30 8.49 -8.64
N PHE A 64 27.56 8.34 -9.02
CA PHE A 64 28.45 9.47 -9.22
C PHE A 64 28.02 10.14 -10.52
N VAL A 65 27.25 11.24 -10.40
CA VAL A 65 26.79 12.02 -11.55
C VAL A 65 27.98 12.86 -12.03
N PHE A 66 28.82 12.23 -12.85
CA PHE A 66 29.96 12.94 -13.43
C PHE A 66 29.49 14.08 -14.33
N GLY A 67 29.78 15.30 -13.93
CA GLY A 67 29.71 16.48 -14.81
C GLY A 67 28.34 17.19 -14.86
N VAL A 68 27.38 16.86 -14.02
CA VAL A 68 26.14 17.63 -13.85
C VAL A 68 26.33 18.66 -12.75
N ASP A 69 26.12 19.92 -13.09
CA ASP A 69 26.02 21.02 -12.12
C ASP A 69 24.61 21.02 -11.54
N LEU A 70 24.44 20.53 -10.32
CA LEU A 70 23.13 20.40 -9.67
C LEU A 70 22.40 21.75 -9.52
N ASP A 71 23.12 22.86 -9.45
CA ASP A 71 22.53 24.21 -9.38
C ASP A 71 21.83 24.61 -10.69
N THR A 72 22.08 23.87 -11.78
CA THR A 72 21.45 24.10 -13.09
C THR A 72 20.31 23.14 -13.40
N VAL A 73 20.04 22.17 -12.54
CA VAL A 73 18.95 21.22 -12.71
C VAL A 73 17.63 21.96 -12.51
N GLN A 74 16.73 21.77 -13.46
CA GLN A 74 15.37 22.36 -13.45
C GLN A 74 14.31 21.27 -13.27
N ALA A 75 13.23 21.64 -12.62
CA ALA A 75 12.02 20.82 -12.54
C ALA A 75 11.44 20.52 -13.91
N GLY A 76 10.93 19.33 -14.09
CA GLY A 76 10.17 18.94 -15.27
C GLY A 76 8.70 19.39 -15.15
N VAL A 77 8.04 19.56 -16.29
CA VAL A 77 6.62 20.00 -16.34
C VAL A 77 5.69 19.01 -15.63
N PHE A 78 6.05 17.72 -15.63
CA PHE A 78 5.23 16.65 -15.05
C PHE A 78 5.84 16.01 -13.80
N ASP A 79 6.79 16.66 -13.13
CA ASP A 79 7.40 16.10 -11.91
C ASP A 79 6.36 15.79 -10.82
N GLN A 80 5.25 16.55 -10.79
CA GLN A 80 4.13 16.32 -9.89
C GLN A 80 3.09 15.32 -10.44
N GLY A 81 3.35 14.74 -11.62
CA GLY A 81 2.58 13.63 -12.17
C GLY A 81 1.45 14.00 -13.10
N LYS A 82 0.66 12.97 -13.46
CA LYS A 82 -0.47 13.04 -14.38
C LYS A 82 -1.68 12.20 -13.92
N MET A 83 -1.86 12.03 -12.61
CA MET A 83 -3.02 11.33 -12.03
C MET A 83 -4.17 12.32 -11.81
N TRP A 84 -4.90 12.64 -12.90
CA TRP A 84 -5.94 13.65 -12.89
C TRP A 84 -7.22 13.17 -12.20
N THR A 85 -7.92 14.10 -11.54
CA THR A 85 -9.22 13.81 -10.91
C THR A 85 -10.36 13.92 -11.92
N PHE A 86 -11.45 13.18 -11.68
CA PHE A 86 -12.68 13.33 -12.48
C PHE A 86 -13.46 14.62 -12.16
N GLU A 87 -13.14 15.32 -11.09
CA GLU A 87 -13.67 16.65 -10.79
C GLU A 87 -13.13 17.72 -11.75
N PHE A 88 -11.86 17.57 -12.17
CA PHE A 88 -11.14 18.51 -13.01
C PHE A 88 -10.42 17.76 -14.14
N PRO A 89 -11.16 17.19 -15.10
CA PRO A 89 -10.55 16.41 -16.16
C PRO A 89 -9.71 17.31 -17.08
N PRO A 90 -8.50 16.90 -17.50
CA PRO A 90 -7.54 17.71 -18.22
C PRO A 90 -7.85 17.77 -19.72
N THR A 91 -9.07 18.13 -20.10
CA THR A 91 -9.60 18.06 -21.47
C THR A 91 -8.73 18.84 -22.48
N ASP A 92 -8.33 20.07 -22.15
CA ASP A 92 -7.49 20.91 -23.04
C ASP A 92 -6.07 20.37 -23.18
N TYR A 93 -5.55 19.71 -22.13
CA TYR A 93 -4.25 19.04 -22.16
C TYR A 93 -4.31 17.81 -23.07
N ILE A 94 -5.32 16.93 -22.92
CA ILE A 94 -5.52 15.74 -23.76
C ILE A 94 -5.64 16.15 -25.23
N GLU A 95 -6.42 17.19 -25.56
CA GLU A 95 -6.56 17.67 -26.93
C GLU A 95 -5.22 18.13 -27.52
N ARG A 96 -4.43 18.91 -26.77
CA ARG A 96 -3.12 19.37 -27.23
C ARG A 96 -2.10 18.25 -27.40
N THR A 97 -2.13 17.27 -26.50
CA THR A 97 -1.12 16.21 -26.45
C THR A 97 -1.43 15.07 -27.40
N HIS A 98 -2.70 14.65 -27.47
CA HIS A 98 -3.12 13.46 -28.19
C HIS A 98 -4.01 13.75 -29.42
N GLY A 99 -4.35 15.01 -29.65
CA GLY A 99 -5.21 15.41 -30.79
C GLY A 99 -6.65 14.91 -30.68
N PHE A 100 -7.08 14.53 -29.49
CA PHE A 100 -8.40 14.02 -29.15
C PHE A 100 -8.96 14.85 -28.00
N ARG A 101 -10.22 15.29 -28.13
CA ARG A 101 -10.92 16.06 -27.09
C ARG A 101 -12.07 15.22 -26.53
N PRO A 102 -11.89 14.59 -25.37
CA PRO A 102 -12.97 13.88 -24.70
C PRO A 102 -14.06 14.85 -24.24
N ASP A 103 -15.31 14.43 -24.35
CA ASP A 103 -16.47 15.16 -23.84
C ASP A 103 -16.89 14.65 -22.45
N GLU A 104 -17.91 15.27 -21.86
CA GLU A 104 -18.43 14.90 -20.55
C GLU A 104 -18.94 13.46 -20.52
N ALA A 105 -19.59 12.97 -21.58
CA ALA A 105 -20.10 11.61 -21.65
C ALA A 105 -18.98 10.57 -21.73
N TRP A 106 -17.84 10.92 -22.36
CA TRP A 106 -16.64 10.09 -22.36
C TRP A 106 -16.06 9.92 -20.95
N PHE A 107 -15.91 11.03 -20.19
CA PHE A 107 -15.43 10.96 -18.81
C PHE A 107 -16.43 10.25 -17.89
N GLU A 108 -17.73 10.46 -18.07
CA GLU A 108 -18.76 9.75 -17.30
C GLU A 108 -18.68 8.24 -17.54
N ARG A 109 -18.57 7.80 -18.79
CA ARG A 109 -18.41 6.38 -19.13
C ARG A 109 -17.11 5.81 -18.57
N ALA A 110 -15.99 6.56 -18.67
CA ALA A 110 -14.70 6.15 -18.08
C ALA A 110 -14.80 5.98 -16.56
N ARG A 111 -15.49 6.88 -15.86
CA ARG A 111 -15.72 6.80 -14.42
C ARG A 111 -16.61 5.63 -14.02
N LEU A 112 -17.72 5.42 -14.73
CA LEU A 112 -18.72 4.41 -14.38
C LEU A 112 -18.34 2.98 -14.81
N GLY A 113 -17.40 2.80 -15.73
CA GLY A 113 -16.87 1.48 -16.10
C GLY A 113 -15.80 0.96 -15.13
N ALA A 114 -15.13 1.86 -14.39
CA ALA A 114 -14.08 1.52 -13.45
C ALA A 114 -14.63 1.19 -12.06
N LEU A 115 -13.92 0.32 -11.35
CA LEU A 115 -14.26 -0.15 -10.01
C LEU A 115 -13.05 0.00 -9.08
N ARG A 116 -13.32 0.23 -7.79
CA ARG A 116 -12.37 0.06 -6.71
C ARG A 116 -12.67 -1.27 -6.02
N ILE A 117 -11.64 -2.04 -5.73
CA ILE A 117 -11.74 -3.26 -4.92
C ILE A 117 -10.71 -3.19 -3.78
N PRO A 118 -10.73 -4.08 -2.79
CA PRO A 118 -9.77 -4.01 -1.69
C PRO A 118 -8.32 -3.92 -2.19
N SER A 119 -7.63 -2.82 -1.87
CA SER A 119 -6.23 -2.51 -2.22
C SER A 119 -5.88 -2.41 -3.72
N CYS A 120 -6.85 -2.57 -4.61
CA CYS A 120 -6.65 -2.62 -6.06
C CYS A 120 -7.76 -1.89 -6.83
N SER A 121 -7.62 -1.90 -8.15
CA SER A 121 -8.61 -1.43 -9.11
C SER A 121 -9.18 -2.60 -9.92
N ALA A 122 -10.30 -2.37 -10.56
CA ALA A 122 -10.94 -3.31 -11.47
C ALA A 122 -11.81 -2.56 -12.49
N SER A 123 -12.45 -3.28 -13.39
CA SER A 123 -13.44 -2.71 -14.32
C SER A 123 -14.48 -3.70 -14.76
N PHE A 124 -15.69 -3.23 -15.06
CA PHE A 124 -16.65 -4.00 -15.83
C PHE A 124 -16.18 -4.14 -17.28
N VAL A 125 -16.14 -5.38 -17.78
CA VAL A 125 -15.68 -5.70 -19.15
C VAL A 125 -16.74 -6.39 -20.00
N SER A 126 -17.96 -6.53 -19.48
CA SER A 126 -19.11 -6.99 -20.24
C SER A 126 -20.42 -6.38 -19.73
N PRO A 127 -21.49 -6.39 -20.52
CA PRO A 127 -22.81 -5.95 -20.08
C PRO A 127 -23.46 -6.89 -19.05
N ASN A 128 -22.83 -8.02 -18.73
CA ASN A 128 -23.35 -9.05 -17.84
C ASN A 128 -22.55 -9.14 -16.52
N GLY A 129 -22.03 -8.01 -16.06
CA GLY A 129 -21.37 -7.88 -14.76
C GLY A 129 -20.02 -8.57 -14.65
N LEU A 130 -19.37 -8.96 -15.77
CA LEU A 130 -18.02 -9.52 -15.73
C LEU A 130 -17.02 -8.44 -15.38
N VAL A 131 -16.13 -8.74 -14.42
CA VAL A 131 -15.14 -7.82 -13.83
C VAL A 131 -13.74 -8.34 -14.11
N LEU A 132 -12.87 -7.48 -14.63
CA LEU A 132 -11.42 -7.74 -14.85
C LEU A 132 -10.61 -7.06 -13.76
N THR A 133 -9.67 -7.77 -13.18
CA THR A 133 -8.62 -7.26 -12.29
C THR A 133 -7.34 -8.09 -12.45
N ASN A 134 -6.33 -7.85 -11.61
CA ASN A 134 -5.12 -8.67 -11.61
C ASN A 134 -5.26 -9.97 -10.82
N HIS A 135 -4.42 -10.94 -11.15
CA HIS A 135 -4.29 -12.18 -10.39
C HIS A 135 -3.76 -11.92 -8.98
N HIS A 136 -2.75 -11.06 -8.82
CA HIS A 136 -2.22 -10.75 -7.50
C HIS A 136 -3.22 -10.03 -6.59
N CYS A 137 -4.19 -9.29 -7.14
CA CYS A 137 -5.33 -8.73 -6.40
C CYS A 137 -6.35 -9.81 -5.98
N ALA A 138 -6.38 -10.93 -6.70
CA ALA A 138 -7.34 -12.02 -6.47
C ALA A 138 -6.81 -13.14 -5.57
N ARG A 139 -5.52 -13.19 -5.24
CA ARG A 139 -4.86 -14.33 -4.56
C ARG A 139 -5.56 -14.79 -3.30
N ASP A 140 -5.91 -13.86 -2.42
CA ASP A 140 -6.55 -14.19 -1.15
C ASP A 140 -7.96 -14.75 -1.36
N PHE A 141 -8.70 -14.18 -2.31
CA PHE A 141 -10.02 -14.66 -2.69
C PHE A 141 -9.98 -16.04 -3.36
N VAL A 142 -8.98 -16.30 -4.23
CA VAL A 142 -8.76 -17.62 -4.83
C VAL A 142 -8.43 -18.66 -3.75
N THR A 143 -7.61 -18.27 -2.77
CA THR A 143 -7.29 -19.13 -1.63
C THR A 143 -8.53 -19.39 -0.77
N GLN A 144 -9.34 -18.36 -0.48
CA GLN A 144 -10.56 -18.45 0.32
C GLN A 144 -11.58 -19.44 -0.27
N VAL A 145 -11.77 -19.45 -1.59
CA VAL A 145 -12.74 -20.33 -2.25
C VAL A 145 -12.22 -21.73 -2.56
N SER A 146 -10.96 -22.04 -2.22
CA SER A 146 -10.39 -23.37 -2.34
C SER A 146 -11.07 -24.35 -1.38
N GLY A 147 -11.60 -25.45 -1.90
CA GLY A 147 -12.21 -26.51 -1.11
C GLY A 147 -11.18 -27.41 -0.42
N GLU A 148 -11.65 -28.31 0.46
CA GLU A 148 -10.78 -29.28 1.15
C GLU A 148 -10.02 -30.16 0.13
N GLY A 149 -8.69 -30.04 0.11
CA GLY A 149 -7.79 -30.77 -0.80
C GLY A 149 -7.65 -30.16 -2.19
N GLU A 150 -8.15 -28.95 -2.41
CA GLU A 150 -7.88 -28.13 -3.59
C GLU A 150 -6.77 -27.12 -3.28
N SER A 151 -5.95 -26.79 -4.28
CA SER A 151 -4.99 -25.66 -4.24
C SER A 151 -5.24 -24.80 -5.48
N LEU A 152 -6.33 -24.04 -5.48
CA LEU A 152 -6.75 -23.28 -6.66
C LEU A 152 -5.74 -22.18 -7.00
N LEU A 153 -4.97 -21.72 -6.04
CA LEU A 153 -3.89 -20.76 -6.30
C LEU A 153 -2.80 -21.37 -7.17
N ASP A 154 -2.42 -22.65 -6.93
CA ASP A 154 -1.39 -23.34 -7.70
C ASP A 154 -1.93 -24.00 -8.97
N ASP A 155 -3.18 -24.52 -8.94
CA ASP A 155 -3.80 -25.28 -10.03
C ASP A 155 -4.58 -24.41 -11.02
N GLY A 156 -4.82 -23.14 -10.67
CA GLY A 156 -5.72 -22.23 -11.35
C GLY A 156 -7.20 -22.59 -11.14
N PHE A 157 -8.06 -21.61 -11.36
CA PHE A 157 -9.51 -21.80 -11.34
C PHE A 157 -10.15 -21.42 -12.67
N ARG A 158 -11.09 -22.22 -13.15
CA ARG A 158 -11.90 -21.92 -14.34
C ARG A 158 -13.33 -22.44 -14.15
N ALA A 159 -14.30 -21.56 -14.23
CA ALA A 159 -15.71 -21.95 -14.27
C ALA A 159 -16.12 -22.26 -15.72
N THR A 160 -16.57 -23.48 -16.00
CA THR A 160 -17.00 -23.91 -17.34
C THR A 160 -18.47 -23.60 -17.60
N ASP A 161 -19.20 -23.24 -16.56
CA ASP A 161 -20.57 -22.72 -16.67
C ASP A 161 -20.85 -21.72 -15.54
N LEU A 162 -21.99 -21.00 -15.59
CA LEU A 162 -22.38 -20.03 -14.57
C LEU A 162 -22.59 -20.64 -13.18
N ALA A 163 -22.90 -21.93 -13.10
CA ALA A 163 -23.13 -22.61 -11.82
C ALA A 163 -21.81 -23.00 -11.15
N ASP A 164 -20.72 -23.12 -11.92
CA ASP A 164 -19.37 -23.37 -11.41
C ASP A 164 -18.72 -22.13 -10.80
N GLU A 165 -19.21 -20.92 -11.08
CA GLU A 165 -18.67 -19.67 -10.54
C GLU A 165 -18.82 -19.67 -9.01
N ARG A 166 -17.70 -19.42 -8.27
CA ARG A 166 -17.64 -19.57 -6.80
C ARG A 166 -17.89 -18.26 -6.09
N PRO A 167 -18.85 -18.20 -5.15
CA PRO A 167 -19.08 -17.00 -4.35
C PRO A 167 -17.85 -16.68 -3.50
N VAL A 168 -17.53 -15.39 -3.43
CA VAL A 168 -16.41 -14.86 -2.66
C VAL A 168 -16.99 -14.05 -1.49
N GLU A 169 -16.44 -14.25 -0.28
CA GLU A 169 -16.78 -13.46 0.89
C GLU A 169 -15.88 -12.21 0.96
N ASP A 170 -16.40 -11.14 1.51
CA ASP A 170 -15.69 -9.87 1.73
C ASP A 170 -15.07 -9.20 0.47
N PHE A 171 -15.59 -9.57 -0.71
CA PHE A 171 -15.23 -8.87 -1.94
C PHE A 171 -16.18 -7.70 -2.16
N GLU A 172 -15.69 -6.49 -1.96
CA GLU A 172 -16.40 -5.25 -2.20
C GLU A 172 -15.93 -4.62 -3.51
N ALA A 173 -16.86 -4.40 -4.45
CA ALA A 173 -16.59 -3.66 -5.67
C ALA A 173 -17.34 -2.32 -5.63
N ASP A 174 -16.60 -1.23 -5.52
CA ASP A 174 -17.12 0.12 -5.40
C ASP A 174 -17.07 0.84 -6.75
N GLN A 175 -18.24 1.23 -7.27
CA GLN A 175 -18.39 2.04 -8.48
C GLN A 175 -18.63 3.50 -8.08
N LEU A 176 -17.77 4.43 -8.47
CA LEU A 176 -17.93 5.85 -8.18
C LEU A 176 -19.07 6.45 -9.02
N VAL A 177 -20.21 6.74 -8.40
CA VAL A 177 -21.41 7.21 -9.11
C VAL A 177 -21.60 8.72 -9.03
N GLU A 178 -21.11 9.40 -8.01
CA GLU A 178 -21.25 10.84 -7.83
C GLU A 178 -20.09 11.44 -7.03
N ILE A 179 -19.77 12.70 -7.31
CA ILE A 179 -18.81 13.51 -6.55
C ILE A 179 -19.50 14.81 -6.16
N ILE A 180 -19.46 15.18 -4.88
CA ILE A 180 -20.10 16.37 -4.34
C ILE A 180 -19.05 17.24 -3.63
N ASP A 181 -18.85 18.47 -4.09
CA ASP A 181 -17.87 19.40 -3.50
C ASP A 181 -18.39 20.07 -2.22
N PHE A 182 -17.67 19.91 -1.13
CA PHE A 182 -17.92 20.54 0.18
C PHE A 182 -16.78 21.48 0.61
N THR A 183 -15.88 21.84 -0.29
CA THR A 183 -14.68 22.64 0.01
C THR A 183 -14.99 23.96 0.72
N GLU A 184 -16.00 24.72 0.24
CA GLU A 184 -16.34 26.03 0.82
C GLU A 184 -16.90 25.85 2.26
N GLU A 185 -17.74 24.85 2.48
CA GLU A 185 -18.36 24.56 3.78
C GLU A 185 -17.32 24.16 4.81
N VAL A 186 -16.44 23.20 4.47
CA VAL A 186 -15.38 22.72 5.35
C VAL A 186 -14.37 23.84 5.66
N ASN A 187 -13.91 24.57 4.64
CA ASN A 187 -12.96 25.67 4.85
C ASN A 187 -13.55 26.79 5.71
N ALA A 188 -14.82 27.15 5.52
CA ALA A 188 -15.49 28.20 6.33
C ALA A 188 -15.59 27.78 7.80
N ALA A 189 -15.88 26.52 8.10
CA ALA A 189 -15.94 26.01 9.48
C ALA A 189 -14.56 26.00 10.14
N VAL A 190 -13.55 25.51 9.44
CA VAL A 190 -12.15 25.44 9.92
C VAL A 190 -11.56 26.85 10.17
N ASP A 191 -11.84 27.81 9.28
CA ASP A 191 -11.35 29.18 9.41
C ASP A 191 -12.04 29.97 10.53
N ALA A 192 -13.19 29.50 11.01
CA ALA A 192 -13.95 30.15 12.09
C ALA A 192 -13.40 29.85 13.50
N VAL A 193 -12.51 28.88 13.65
CA VAL A 193 -11.97 28.42 14.94
C VAL A 193 -10.48 28.69 15.08
N SER A 194 -9.96 28.56 16.32
CA SER A 194 -8.52 28.71 16.57
C SER A 194 -7.71 27.52 15.99
N ALA A 195 -6.43 27.74 15.70
CA ALA A 195 -5.55 26.73 15.11
C ALA A 195 -5.59 25.37 15.84
N GLY A 196 -5.61 25.37 17.16
CA GLY A 196 -5.63 24.14 17.97
C GLY A 196 -6.99 23.38 17.95
N GLU A 197 -8.05 23.97 17.38
CA GLU A 197 -9.39 23.36 17.28
C GLU A 197 -9.71 22.92 15.85
N ARG A 198 -8.87 23.28 14.86
CA ARG A 198 -9.15 23.09 13.43
C ARG A 198 -9.26 21.62 13.02
N SER A 199 -8.38 20.75 13.55
CA SER A 199 -8.38 19.33 13.23
C SER A 199 -9.67 18.67 13.74
N GLU A 200 -10.03 18.90 15.01
CA GLU A 200 -11.24 18.35 15.63
C GLU A 200 -12.52 18.82 14.92
N VAL A 201 -12.61 20.13 14.60
CA VAL A 201 -13.75 20.69 13.86
C VAL A 201 -13.86 20.12 12.45
N ARG A 202 -12.72 19.97 11.78
CA ARG A 202 -12.68 19.34 10.44
C ARG A 202 -13.19 17.90 10.50
N GLU A 203 -12.62 17.07 11.37
CA GLU A 203 -12.97 15.65 11.52
C GLU A 203 -14.46 15.47 11.81
N SER A 204 -14.97 16.16 12.83
CA SER A 204 -16.40 16.09 13.19
C SER A 204 -17.34 16.55 12.06
N LEU A 205 -16.96 17.58 11.29
CA LEU A 205 -17.76 18.06 10.18
C LEU A 205 -17.73 17.07 8.99
N LEU A 206 -16.60 16.44 8.71
CA LEU A 206 -16.50 15.41 7.66
C LEU A 206 -17.39 14.23 7.97
N GLU A 207 -17.40 13.74 9.21
CA GLU A 207 -18.30 12.66 9.67
C GLU A 207 -19.77 13.07 9.54
N GLU A 208 -20.14 14.32 9.91
CA GLU A 208 -21.51 14.82 9.77
C GLU A 208 -21.96 14.88 8.30
N ILE A 209 -21.09 15.36 7.40
CA ILE A 209 -21.36 15.42 5.95
C ILE A 209 -21.52 14.02 5.38
N GLU A 210 -20.61 13.12 5.68
CA GLU A 210 -20.61 11.73 5.21
C GLU A 210 -21.92 11.03 5.60
N ALA A 211 -22.25 11.03 6.90
CA ALA A 211 -23.51 10.48 7.40
C ALA A 211 -24.73 11.14 6.76
N GLY A 212 -24.71 12.47 6.58
CA GLY A 212 -25.80 13.22 5.95
C GLY A 212 -26.01 12.87 4.48
N VAL A 213 -24.95 12.66 3.71
CA VAL A 213 -25.01 12.24 2.30
C VAL A 213 -25.50 10.79 2.21
N LEU A 214 -25.00 9.89 3.05
CA LEU A 214 -25.42 8.49 3.10
C LEU A 214 -26.90 8.35 3.46
N GLU A 215 -27.41 9.11 4.43
CA GLU A 215 -28.81 9.11 4.80
C GLU A 215 -29.73 9.56 3.63
N GLN A 216 -29.29 10.55 2.85
CA GLN A 216 -30.00 10.98 1.63
C GLN A 216 -30.06 9.89 0.56
N ARG A 217 -29.16 8.90 0.59
CA ARG A 217 -29.11 7.73 -0.31
C ARG A 217 -29.87 6.52 0.23
N GLY A 218 -30.42 6.61 1.42
CA GLY A 218 -31.24 5.54 2.06
C GLY A 218 -30.56 4.88 3.26
N GLY A 219 -29.45 5.40 3.73
CA GLY A 219 -28.70 4.90 4.90
C GLY A 219 -27.84 3.66 4.61
N GLU A 220 -27.35 3.02 5.65
CA GLU A 220 -26.39 1.91 5.61
C GLU A 220 -26.84 0.71 4.76
N ASP A 221 -28.15 0.38 4.74
CA ASP A 221 -28.70 -0.74 3.98
C ASP A 221 -28.98 -0.41 2.49
N SER A 222 -28.60 0.77 2.02
CA SER A 222 -28.93 1.25 0.67
C SER A 222 -28.08 0.62 -0.45
N GLY A 223 -26.96 0.00 -0.09
CA GLY A 223 -25.90 -0.46 -1.00
C GLY A 223 -25.09 0.70 -1.61
N TYR A 224 -25.13 1.88 -0.98
CA TYR A 224 -24.24 2.99 -1.24
C TYR A 224 -23.23 3.12 -0.10
N GLU A 225 -22.05 3.61 -0.45
CA GLU A 225 -20.98 4.01 0.46
C GLU A 225 -20.62 5.45 0.16
N VAL A 226 -20.29 6.21 1.17
CA VAL A 226 -19.83 7.60 1.02
C VAL A 226 -18.49 7.75 1.70
N GLU A 227 -17.56 8.42 1.06
CA GLU A 227 -16.23 8.65 1.60
C GLU A 227 -15.83 10.12 1.39
N MET A 228 -15.33 10.76 2.42
CA MET A 228 -14.84 12.13 2.34
C MET A 228 -13.41 12.15 1.83
N ILE A 229 -13.21 12.62 0.59
CA ILE A 229 -11.90 12.69 -0.05
C ILE A 229 -11.31 14.08 0.10
N SER A 230 -10.12 14.14 0.72
CA SER A 230 -9.32 15.36 0.85
C SER A 230 -8.23 15.39 -0.24
N LEU A 231 -8.31 16.36 -1.13
CA LEU A 231 -7.33 16.61 -2.19
C LEU A 231 -6.45 17.81 -1.84
N TYR A 232 -5.21 17.86 -2.36
CA TYR A 232 -4.25 18.93 -2.06
C TYR A 232 -4.02 19.10 -0.55
N ASN A 233 -3.86 17.99 0.17
CA ASN A 233 -3.68 17.94 1.63
C ASN A 233 -4.78 18.72 2.41
N GLY A 234 -6.02 18.64 1.95
CA GLY A 234 -7.16 19.35 2.55
C GLY A 234 -7.44 20.75 1.97
N GLY A 235 -6.74 21.15 0.89
CA GLY A 235 -7.09 22.36 0.13
C GLY A 235 -8.44 22.25 -0.56
N ARG A 236 -8.87 21.02 -0.87
CA ARG A 236 -10.20 20.68 -1.39
C ARG A 236 -10.76 19.46 -0.67
N THR A 237 -12.09 19.43 -0.55
CA THR A 237 -12.80 18.34 0.12
C THR A 237 -14.10 18.03 -0.62
N SER A 238 -14.26 16.75 -1.01
CA SER A 238 -15.45 16.29 -1.72
C SER A 238 -15.94 14.97 -1.14
N ALA A 239 -17.27 14.76 -1.13
CA ALA A 239 -17.87 13.47 -0.86
C ALA A 239 -17.93 12.64 -2.15
N TYR A 240 -17.31 11.47 -2.12
CA TYR A 240 -17.36 10.48 -3.19
C TYR A 240 -18.43 9.46 -2.82
N VAL A 241 -19.42 9.29 -3.68
CA VAL A 241 -20.53 8.35 -3.49
C VAL A 241 -20.32 7.14 -4.36
N PHE A 242 -20.20 5.99 -3.74
CA PHE A 242 -19.99 4.72 -4.41
C PHE A 242 -21.27 3.88 -4.39
N ARG A 243 -21.52 3.15 -5.47
CA ARG A 243 -22.42 2.00 -5.46
C ARG A 243 -21.57 0.79 -5.13
N ARG A 244 -21.87 0.12 -4.02
CA ARG A 244 -21.15 -1.08 -3.55
C ARG A 244 -21.83 -2.35 -4.00
N TYR A 245 -21.05 -3.28 -4.55
CA TYR A 245 -21.46 -4.61 -4.94
C TYR A 245 -20.71 -5.65 -4.11
N THR A 246 -21.46 -6.51 -3.41
CA THR A 246 -20.92 -7.55 -2.51
C THR A 246 -21.27 -8.97 -2.95
N ASN A 247 -22.25 -9.13 -3.87
CA ASN A 247 -22.60 -10.44 -4.41
C ASN A 247 -21.70 -10.74 -5.61
N VAL A 248 -20.48 -11.19 -5.35
CA VAL A 248 -19.43 -11.40 -6.35
C VAL A 248 -19.01 -12.86 -6.36
N LYS A 249 -18.70 -13.39 -7.55
CA LYS A 249 -18.16 -14.74 -7.72
C LYS A 249 -16.88 -14.72 -8.53
N LEU A 250 -15.95 -15.61 -8.16
CA LEU A 250 -14.76 -15.91 -8.96
C LEU A 250 -15.18 -16.71 -10.21
N VAL A 251 -14.72 -16.26 -11.37
CA VAL A 251 -14.99 -16.86 -12.68
C VAL A 251 -13.76 -17.56 -13.24
N MET A 252 -12.60 -16.89 -13.18
CA MET A 252 -11.34 -17.41 -13.70
C MET A 252 -10.15 -16.77 -12.98
N ALA A 253 -9.17 -17.59 -12.63
CA ALA A 253 -7.85 -17.18 -12.21
C ALA A 253 -6.82 -18.17 -12.77
N PRO A 254 -5.74 -17.72 -13.46
CA PRO A 254 -4.65 -18.59 -13.89
C PRO A 254 -3.92 -19.16 -12.69
N GLU A 255 -3.08 -20.14 -12.90
CA GLU A 255 -2.14 -20.66 -11.91
C GLU A 255 -1.22 -19.52 -11.41
N LEU A 256 -0.88 -19.50 -10.12
CA LEU A 256 0.07 -18.53 -9.55
C LEU A 256 1.34 -18.41 -10.38
N GLN A 257 1.85 -19.56 -10.85
CA GLN A 257 3.07 -19.62 -11.65
C GLN A 257 2.97 -18.86 -12.98
N ILE A 258 1.76 -18.62 -13.49
CA ILE A 258 1.49 -17.84 -14.71
C ILE A 258 1.20 -16.37 -14.37
N GLY A 259 0.43 -16.15 -13.31
CA GLY A 259 0.12 -14.81 -12.82
C GLY A 259 1.34 -14.08 -12.21
N PHE A 260 2.36 -14.85 -11.78
CA PHE A 260 3.60 -14.32 -11.18
C PHE A 260 4.85 -15.00 -11.76
N PHE A 261 4.88 -15.18 -13.08
CA PHE A 261 6.00 -15.81 -13.77
C PHE A 261 7.26 -14.95 -13.69
N GLY A 262 8.38 -15.59 -13.27
CA GLY A 262 9.64 -14.91 -12.99
C GLY A 262 9.83 -14.53 -11.53
N GLY A 263 8.76 -14.59 -10.71
CA GLY A 263 8.82 -14.37 -9.27
C GLY A 263 9.36 -13.00 -8.87
N ASP A 264 9.86 -12.90 -7.63
CA ASP A 264 10.53 -11.69 -7.11
C ASP A 264 11.69 -11.20 -8.02
N PRO A 265 12.52 -12.07 -8.66
CA PRO A 265 13.59 -11.58 -9.54
C PRO A 265 13.15 -10.73 -10.73
N ASP A 266 11.94 -10.96 -11.24
CA ASP A 266 11.38 -10.21 -12.37
C ASP A 266 10.41 -9.11 -11.94
N ASN A 267 10.10 -8.96 -10.62
CA ASN A 267 9.22 -7.93 -10.10
C ASN A 267 9.81 -6.53 -10.32
N PHE A 268 8.96 -5.53 -10.60
CA PHE A 268 9.36 -4.17 -11.00
C PHE A 268 10.41 -4.11 -12.11
N THR A 269 10.43 -5.09 -13.03
CA THR A 269 11.34 -5.11 -14.16
C THR A 269 10.60 -5.18 -15.49
N PHE A 270 11.33 -4.89 -16.58
CA PHE A 270 10.86 -5.12 -17.93
C PHE A 270 12.09 -5.48 -18.82
N PRO A 271 12.03 -6.47 -19.74
CA PRO A 271 10.84 -7.19 -20.25
C PRO A 271 10.21 -8.17 -19.24
N ARG A 272 8.89 -8.23 -19.20
CA ARG A 272 8.05 -9.04 -18.32
C ARG A 272 7.21 -10.02 -19.13
N TYR A 273 6.79 -11.15 -18.52
CA TYR A 273 6.06 -12.22 -19.19
C TYR A 273 4.98 -12.83 -18.28
N ASN A 274 4.11 -12.00 -17.72
CA ASN A 274 3.06 -12.41 -16.78
C ASN A 274 1.70 -12.34 -17.44
N LEU A 275 0.83 -13.32 -17.12
CA LEU A 275 -0.62 -13.21 -17.31
C LEU A 275 -1.28 -12.89 -15.96
N ASP A 276 -0.97 -11.73 -15.44
CA ASP A 276 -1.48 -11.24 -14.15
C ASP A 276 -2.88 -10.65 -14.32
N PHE A 277 -3.88 -11.51 -14.52
CA PHE A 277 -5.29 -11.14 -14.61
C PHE A 277 -6.16 -12.16 -13.89
N SER A 278 -7.35 -11.73 -13.48
CA SER A 278 -8.42 -12.59 -12.98
C SER A 278 -9.76 -12.02 -13.35
N LEU A 279 -10.77 -12.88 -13.47
CA LEU A 279 -12.14 -12.51 -13.80
C LEU A 279 -13.06 -12.88 -12.64
N PHE A 280 -13.89 -11.91 -12.25
CA PHE A 280 -15.00 -12.08 -11.31
C PHE A 280 -16.31 -11.72 -12.01
N ARG A 281 -17.45 -12.02 -11.38
CA ARG A 281 -18.75 -11.56 -11.86
C ARG A 281 -19.60 -11.06 -10.71
N VAL A 282 -20.16 -9.87 -10.88
CA VAL A 282 -21.17 -9.32 -9.99
C VAL A 282 -22.53 -9.91 -10.33
N TYR A 283 -23.28 -10.27 -9.30
CA TYR A 283 -24.64 -10.78 -9.40
C TYR A 283 -25.64 -9.80 -8.75
N ASP A 284 -26.85 -9.76 -9.26
CA ASP A 284 -27.93 -8.98 -8.68
C ASP A 284 -28.58 -9.68 -7.47
N ASP A 285 -29.54 -9.03 -6.83
CA ASP A 285 -30.27 -9.56 -5.67
C ASP A 285 -31.13 -10.79 -5.99
N ASN A 286 -31.40 -11.07 -7.26
CA ASN A 286 -32.14 -12.25 -7.70
C ASN A 286 -31.21 -13.45 -7.94
N GLY A 287 -29.90 -13.23 -7.95
CA GLY A 287 -28.90 -14.23 -8.27
C GLY A 287 -28.63 -14.39 -9.76
N ASP A 288 -29.05 -13.43 -10.58
CA ASP A 288 -28.71 -13.34 -12.00
C ASP A 288 -27.46 -12.47 -12.21
N PRO A 289 -26.65 -12.70 -13.25
CA PRO A 289 -25.56 -11.79 -13.62
C PRO A 289 -26.03 -10.34 -13.71
N LEU A 290 -25.30 -9.39 -13.11
CA LEU A 290 -25.64 -7.98 -13.12
C LEU A 290 -25.71 -7.45 -14.54
N SER A 291 -26.84 -6.83 -14.92
CA SER A 291 -26.93 -6.10 -16.17
C SER A 291 -26.43 -4.66 -16.01
N THR A 292 -25.41 -4.28 -16.77
CA THR A 292 -24.84 -2.91 -16.74
C THR A 292 -24.63 -2.37 -18.16
N GLU A 293 -24.89 -1.06 -18.34
CA GLU A 293 -24.55 -0.32 -19.56
C GLU A 293 -23.14 0.29 -19.49
N ASN A 294 -22.56 0.34 -18.28
CA ASN A 294 -21.25 0.95 -18.01
C ASN A 294 -20.18 -0.14 -17.94
N TYR A 295 -19.59 -0.47 -19.07
CA TYR A 295 -18.50 -1.43 -19.19
C TYR A 295 -17.58 -1.05 -20.36
N PHE A 296 -16.40 -1.63 -20.38
CA PHE A 296 -15.39 -1.44 -21.42
C PHE A 296 -15.26 -2.72 -22.26
N PRO A 297 -15.65 -2.73 -23.54
CA PRO A 297 -15.43 -3.89 -24.41
C PRO A 297 -13.94 -4.08 -24.69
N PHE A 298 -13.51 -5.30 -25.01
CA PHE A 298 -12.13 -5.59 -25.40
C PHE A 298 -11.85 -5.16 -26.85
N ASP A 299 -10.70 -4.47 -27.06
CA ASP A 299 -10.14 -4.26 -28.39
C ASP A 299 -9.19 -5.40 -28.76
N SER A 300 -9.66 -6.33 -29.59
CA SER A 300 -8.84 -7.46 -30.06
C SER A 300 -7.82 -7.08 -31.14
N ASP A 301 -7.92 -5.88 -31.77
CA ASP A 301 -6.97 -5.42 -32.78
C ASP A 301 -5.63 -4.98 -32.14
N GLY A 302 -5.68 -4.51 -30.90
CA GLY A 302 -4.55 -4.16 -30.06
C GLY A 302 -3.82 -2.88 -30.45
N LEU A 303 -2.75 -2.55 -29.74
CA LEU A 303 -2.00 -1.30 -29.80
C LEU A 303 -0.74 -1.40 -30.66
N GLN A 304 -0.26 -0.23 -31.08
CA GLN A 304 1.03 -0.03 -31.75
C GLN A 304 1.86 1.04 -31.00
N GLU A 305 3.15 1.12 -31.33
CA GLU A 305 4.03 2.18 -30.83
C GLU A 305 3.49 3.57 -31.22
N GLY A 306 3.39 4.45 -30.21
CA GLY A 306 2.91 5.82 -30.40
C GLY A 306 1.42 5.99 -30.14
N ASP A 307 0.65 4.93 -29.94
CA ASP A 307 -0.76 5.04 -29.62
C ASP A 307 -0.97 5.63 -28.22
N PRO A 308 -1.90 6.58 -28.07
CA PRO A 308 -2.28 7.11 -26.79
C PRO A 308 -3.16 6.08 -26.03
N ILE A 309 -2.93 6.00 -24.72
CA ILE A 309 -3.75 5.19 -23.80
C ILE A 309 -4.17 5.99 -22.60
N PHE A 310 -5.21 5.52 -21.92
CA PHE A 310 -5.75 6.08 -20.69
C PHE A 310 -5.90 4.97 -19.66
N ILE A 311 -5.37 5.20 -18.46
CA ILE A 311 -5.55 4.28 -17.31
C ILE A 311 -6.53 4.92 -16.36
N VAL A 312 -7.60 4.19 -16.01
CA VAL A 312 -8.62 4.63 -15.08
C VAL A 312 -8.62 3.71 -13.87
N GLY A 313 -8.22 4.22 -12.72
CA GLY A 313 -8.10 3.39 -11.52
C GLY A 313 -7.87 4.20 -10.24
N ASN A 314 -7.58 3.49 -9.17
CA ASN A 314 -7.48 4.05 -7.83
C ASN A 314 -6.02 3.97 -7.34
N PRO A 315 -5.14 4.90 -7.72
CA PRO A 315 -3.77 4.95 -7.22
C PRO A 315 -3.77 5.16 -5.71
N GLY A 316 -2.96 4.41 -4.98
CA GLY A 316 -2.89 4.40 -3.52
C GLY A 316 -2.52 5.76 -2.95
N SER A 317 -1.27 6.00 -2.65
CA SER A 317 -0.79 7.30 -2.16
C SER A 317 0.46 7.75 -2.91
N THR A 318 0.59 9.07 -3.09
CA THR A 318 1.82 9.73 -3.53
C THR A 318 2.14 10.89 -2.60
N HIS A 319 3.41 11.33 -2.62
CA HIS A 319 3.92 12.39 -1.76
C HIS A 319 4.66 13.46 -2.58
N ARG A 320 4.12 13.76 -3.76
CA ARG A 320 4.70 14.71 -4.73
C ARG A 320 4.54 16.17 -4.32
N LEU A 321 3.60 16.44 -3.41
CA LEU A 321 3.37 17.76 -2.86
C LEU A 321 4.14 18.05 -1.56
N GLN A 322 4.85 17.07 -0.99
CA GLN A 322 5.69 17.26 0.18
C GLN A 322 6.83 18.26 -0.07
N THR A 323 7.30 18.91 0.98
CA THR A 323 8.49 19.77 0.96
C THR A 323 9.77 18.93 0.88
N VAL A 324 10.87 19.56 0.51
CA VAL A 324 12.19 18.89 0.49
C VAL A 324 12.57 18.37 1.88
N ALA A 325 12.25 19.11 2.94
CA ALA A 325 12.53 18.69 4.31
C ALA A 325 11.81 17.40 4.73
N GLU A 326 10.53 17.24 4.29
CA GLU A 326 9.77 15.99 4.49
C GLU A 326 10.42 14.83 3.73
N LEU A 327 10.78 15.02 2.45
CA LEU A 327 11.45 14.00 1.65
C LEU A 327 12.80 13.58 2.22
N GLU A 328 13.56 14.52 2.76
CA GLU A 328 14.84 14.23 3.44
C GLU A 328 14.62 13.46 4.75
N PHE A 329 13.56 13.76 5.51
CA PHE A 329 13.21 12.99 6.69
C PHE A 329 12.81 11.55 6.32
N ARG A 330 12.03 11.36 5.26
CA ARG A 330 11.67 10.04 4.75
C ARG A 330 12.90 9.25 4.33
N ARG A 331 13.78 9.83 3.50
CA ARG A 331 15.03 9.20 3.05
C ARG A 331 15.91 8.72 4.20
N ASP A 332 16.05 9.55 5.24
CA ASP A 332 17.04 9.33 6.29
C ASP A 332 16.48 8.57 7.51
N VAL A 333 15.16 8.62 7.75
CA VAL A 333 14.51 8.09 8.95
C VAL A 333 13.34 7.17 8.63
N SER A 334 12.15 7.68 8.24
CA SER A 334 10.93 6.87 8.23
C SER A 334 10.98 5.71 7.24
N ASP A 335 11.24 5.99 5.97
CA ASP A 335 11.23 4.96 4.92
C ASP A 335 12.40 3.99 5.08
N ARG A 336 13.55 4.52 5.52
CA ARG A 336 14.70 3.70 5.84
C ARG A 336 14.40 2.68 6.93
N TYR A 337 13.77 3.10 8.03
CA TYR A 337 13.44 2.18 9.12
C TYR A 337 12.33 1.19 8.72
N MET A 338 11.38 1.63 7.90
CA MET A 338 10.37 0.76 7.33
C MET A 338 11.02 -0.34 6.48
N LEU A 339 11.90 0.02 5.56
CA LEU A 339 12.65 -0.92 4.74
C LEU A 339 13.46 -1.93 5.57
N GLU A 340 14.16 -1.44 6.61
CA GLU A 340 14.92 -2.31 7.53
C GLU A 340 13.98 -3.29 8.25
N THR A 341 12.81 -2.84 8.67
CA THR A 341 11.79 -3.68 9.32
C THR A 341 11.27 -4.74 8.35
N PHE A 342 10.89 -4.39 7.11
CA PHE A 342 10.46 -5.38 6.11
C PHE A 342 11.52 -6.46 5.89
N ARG A 343 12.77 -6.07 5.69
CA ARG A 343 13.90 -6.99 5.52
C ARG A 343 14.08 -7.94 6.70
N ARG A 344 13.86 -7.47 7.92
CA ARG A 344 13.93 -8.30 9.12
C ARG A 344 12.76 -9.29 9.16
N ARG A 345 11.54 -8.82 8.95
CA ARG A 345 10.33 -9.67 8.99
C ARG A 345 10.35 -10.75 7.91
N MET A 346 10.77 -10.40 6.69
CA MET A 346 10.97 -11.38 5.61
C MET A 346 11.95 -12.48 6.01
N ARG A 347 13.07 -12.16 6.65
CA ARG A 347 14.02 -13.18 7.13
C ARG A 347 13.39 -14.11 8.17
N VAL A 348 12.63 -13.56 9.12
CA VAL A 348 11.93 -14.35 10.14
C VAL A 348 10.90 -15.27 9.49
N LEU A 349 10.04 -14.71 8.62
CA LEU A 349 8.98 -15.43 7.94
C LEU A 349 9.55 -16.54 7.02
N GLN A 350 10.56 -16.24 6.23
CA GLN A 350 11.21 -17.23 5.36
C GLN A 350 11.87 -18.37 6.15
N ALA A 351 12.51 -18.05 7.28
CA ALA A 351 13.08 -19.08 8.15
C ALA A 351 11.99 -19.98 8.76
N PHE A 352 10.86 -19.41 9.16
CA PHE A 352 9.73 -20.14 9.68
C PHE A 352 9.08 -21.05 8.63
N ILE A 353 8.77 -20.52 7.43
CA ILE A 353 8.18 -21.27 6.30
C ILE A 353 9.03 -22.51 5.96
N ARG A 354 10.34 -22.34 5.89
CA ARG A 354 11.26 -23.46 5.59
C ARG A 354 11.28 -24.53 6.69
N ALA A 355 11.14 -24.12 7.94
CA ALA A 355 11.17 -25.05 9.09
C ALA A 355 9.83 -25.73 9.34
N ASN A 356 8.71 -25.10 8.97
CA ASN A 356 7.36 -25.51 9.32
C ASN A 356 6.41 -25.42 8.10
N PRO A 357 6.64 -26.18 7.01
CA PRO A 357 5.90 -26.02 5.77
C PRO A 357 4.38 -26.26 5.91
N GLU A 358 3.98 -27.23 6.75
CA GLU A 358 2.56 -27.55 7.00
C GLU A 358 1.84 -26.37 7.70
N ALA A 359 2.48 -25.78 8.73
CA ALA A 359 1.92 -24.63 9.44
C ALA A 359 1.93 -23.37 8.55
N ALA A 360 2.93 -23.23 7.66
CA ALA A 360 2.99 -22.13 6.71
C ALA A 360 1.84 -22.17 5.70
N GLU A 361 1.43 -23.36 5.27
CA GLU A 361 0.28 -23.57 4.39
C GLU A 361 -1.04 -23.29 5.14
N GLU A 362 -1.19 -23.83 6.36
CA GLU A 362 -2.37 -23.62 7.21
C GLU A 362 -2.65 -22.14 7.50
N HIS A 363 -1.59 -21.34 7.65
CA HIS A 363 -1.66 -19.90 7.95
C HIS A 363 -1.47 -19.00 6.70
N HIS A 364 -1.47 -19.54 5.49
CA HIS A 364 -1.29 -18.80 4.23
C HIS A 364 -0.07 -17.88 4.17
N LEU A 365 1.02 -18.24 4.88
CA LEU A 365 2.20 -17.38 5.06
C LEU A 365 2.96 -17.08 3.76
N ARG A 366 2.68 -17.81 2.68
CA ARG A 366 3.24 -17.53 1.36
C ARG A 366 2.69 -16.21 0.80
N ASN A 367 1.40 -15.93 0.97
CA ASN A 367 0.80 -14.67 0.53
C ASN A 367 1.36 -13.49 1.32
N GLU A 368 1.52 -13.66 2.64
CA GLU A 368 2.16 -12.66 3.50
C GLU A 368 3.61 -12.36 3.06
N TYR A 369 4.37 -13.40 2.74
CA TYR A 369 5.73 -13.23 2.23
C TYR A 369 5.76 -12.43 0.92
N PHE A 370 4.90 -12.72 -0.05
CA PHE A 370 4.80 -11.97 -1.30
C PHE A 370 4.42 -10.51 -1.09
N SER A 371 3.50 -10.23 -0.18
CA SER A 371 3.12 -8.85 0.17
C SER A 371 4.30 -8.07 0.76
N LEU A 372 5.06 -8.71 1.66
CA LEU A 372 6.25 -8.11 2.27
C LEU A 372 7.37 -7.90 1.26
N SER A 373 7.62 -8.87 0.36
CA SER A 373 8.65 -8.78 -0.68
C SER A 373 8.36 -7.61 -1.61
N ASN A 374 7.13 -7.51 -2.09
CA ASN A 374 6.70 -6.39 -2.94
C ASN A 374 6.85 -5.03 -2.25
N SER A 375 6.54 -4.96 -0.96
CA SER A 375 6.70 -3.73 -0.16
C SER A 375 8.18 -3.38 0.05
N GLU A 376 9.03 -4.38 0.31
CA GLU A 376 10.49 -4.20 0.46
C GLU A 376 11.10 -3.62 -0.80
N GLU A 377 10.79 -4.19 -1.97
CA GLU A 377 11.32 -3.73 -3.25
C GLU A 377 10.84 -2.32 -3.60
N ALA A 378 9.57 -2.00 -3.33
CA ALA A 378 9.03 -0.68 -3.53
C ALA A 378 9.75 0.38 -2.67
N TYR A 379 9.90 0.14 -1.37
CA TYR A 379 10.61 1.05 -0.47
C TYR A 379 12.12 1.17 -0.80
N ASP A 380 12.77 0.08 -1.19
CA ASP A 380 14.16 0.12 -1.63
C ASP A 380 14.32 1.01 -2.87
N GLY A 381 13.43 0.87 -3.86
CA GLY A 381 13.43 1.71 -5.06
C GLY A 381 13.12 3.18 -4.76
N GLN A 382 12.17 3.47 -3.88
CA GLN A 382 11.84 4.81 -3.42
C GLN A 382 13.04 5.49 -2.73
N ILE A 383 13.68 4.79 -1.80
CA ILE A 383 14.87 5.31 -1.10
C ILE A 383 16.02 5.56 -2.07
N ARG A 384 16.27 4.65 -3.02
CA ARG A 384 17.27 4.88 -4.08
C ARG A 384 16.96 6.14 -4.90
N GLY A 385 15.69 6.37 -5.20
CA GLY A 385 15.25 7.61 -5.85
C GLY A 385 15.55 8.84 -5.02
N LEU A 386 15.25 8.83 -3.73
CA LEU A 386 15.57 9.95 -2.82
C LEU A 386 17.08 10.14 -2.59
N GLN A 387 17.89 9.13 -2.87
CA GLN A 387 19.35 9.23 -2.86
C GLN A 387 19.93 9.76 -4.19
N ASP A 388 19.13 9.83 -5.27
CA ASP A 388 19.57 10.42 -6.53
C ASP A 388 19.64 11.96 -6.40
N PRO A 389 20.83 12.57 -6.49
CA PRO A 389 20.98 14.00 -6.32
C PRO A 389 20.26 14.83 -7.39
N ILE A 390 19.99 14.26 -8.59
CA ILE A 390 19.25 14.93 -9.65
C ILE A 390 17.77 15.03 -9.26
N ILE A 391 17.19 13.97 -8.71
CA ILE A 391 15.80 13.98 -8.24
C ILE A 391 15.63 15.01 -7.13
N ILE A 392 16.51 15.01 -6.14
CA ILE A 392 16.47 16.00 -5.07
C ILE A 392 16.65 17.43 -5.61
N ALA A 393 17.57 17.65 -6.56
CA ALA A 393 17.75 18.97 -7.17
C ALA A 393 16.49 19.45 -7.95
N ARG A 394 15.79 18.54 -8.67
CA ARG A 394 14.49 18.85 -9.32
C ARG A 394 13.43 19.24 -8.28
N ARG A 395 13.34 18.50 -7.17
CA ARG A 395 12.42 18.81 -6.07
C ARG A 395 12.73 20.14 -5.41
N GLN A 396 14.00 20.45 -5.19
CA GLN A 396 14.45 21.76 -4.70
C GLN A 396 14.12 22.89 -5.65
N ASP A 397 14.20 22.67 -6.97
CA ASP A 397 13.80 23.64 -7.96
C ASP A 397 12.29 23.91 -7.93
N THR A 398 11.47 22.86 -7.87
CA THR A 398 10.01 22.97 -7.68
C THR A 398 9.65 23.77 -6.43
N GLU A 399 10.33 23.52 -5.30
CA GLU A 399 10.08 24.22 -4.04
C GLU A 399 10.51 25.70 -4.14
N ARG A 400 11.66 26.01 -4.79
CA ARG A 400 12.09 27.39 -5.03
C ARG A 400 11.08 28.16 -5.91
N ASP A 401 10.55 27.54 -6.97
CA ASP A 401 9.56 28.17 -7.84
C ASP A 401 8.25 28.45 -7.08
N PHE A 402 7.81 27.51 -6.24
CA PHE A 402 6.65 27.68 -5.39
C PHE A 402 6.83 28.79 -4.38
N GLN A 403 7.96 28.84 -3.66
CA GLN A 403 8.29 29.93 -2.74
C GLN A 403 8.35 31.28 -3.47
N ALA A 404 8.95 31.33 -4.67
CA ALA A 404 9.02 32.55 -5.46
C ALA A 404 7.62 33.04 -5.88
N ALA A 405 6.69 32.14 -6.21
CA ALA A 405 5.30 32.47 -6.52
C ALA A 405 4.55 33.05 -5.31
N ILE A 406 4.76 32.50 -4.11
CA ILE A 406 4.23 33.05 -2.86
C ILE A 406 4.79 34.46 -2.63
N GLU A 407 6.11 34.67 -2.74
CA GLU A 407 6.79 35.94 -2.48
C GLU A 407 6.38 37.04 -3.47
N ALA A 408 6.03 36.68 -4.72
CA ALA A 408 5.59 37.63 -5.75
C ALA A 408 4.23 38.27 -5.44
N ASN A 409 3.39 37.65 -4.61
CA ASN A 409 2.09 38.15 -4.21
C ASN A 409 2.08 38.54 -2.72
N PRO A 410 1.89 39.83 -2.37
CA PRO A 410 1.91 40.26 -0.96
C PRO A 410 0.86 39.55 -0.08
N GLU A 411 -0.32 39.25 -0.61
CA GLU A 411 -1.37 38.56 0.17
C GLU A 411 -0.98 37.11 0.46
N LEU A 412 -0.41 36.38 -0.52
CA LEU A 412 0.08 35.02 -0.33
C LEU A 412 1.29 35.00 0.61
N ARG A 413 2.21 35.95 0.45
CA ARG A 413 3.37 36.05 1.32
C ARG A 413 2.99 36.29 2.78
N ASP A 414 2.01 37.17 3.04
CA ASP A 414 1.55 37.47 4.40
C ASP A 414 0.85 36.25 5.04
N ARG A 415 0.25 35.35 4.24
CA ARG A 415 -0.43 34.12 4.71
C ARG A 415 0.46 32.90 4.77
N TYR A 416 1.32 32.71 3.78
CA TYR A 416 1.99 31.44 3.49
C TYR A 416 3.53 31.53 3.45
N GLY A 417 4.11 32.72 3.64
CA GLY A 417 5.53 32.97 3.38
C GLY A 417 6.51 32.19 4.27
N ASP A 418 6.10 31.75 5.46
CA ASP A 418 6.94 31.00 6.41
C ASP A 418 6.63 29.50 6.52
N LEU A 419 5.66 28.97 5.74
CA LEU A 419 5.17 27.61 5.90
C LEU A 419 6.26 26.55 5.65
N ILE A 420 7.08 26.72 4.59
CA ILE A 420 8.15 25.77 4.26
C ILE A 420 9.19 25.74 5.38
N GLU A 421 9.57 26.89 5.92
CA GLU A 421 10.52 26.98 7.04
C GLU A 421 9.95 26.31 8.31
N ARG A 422 8.68 26.54 8.61
CA ARG A 422 8.00 25.91 9.76
C ARG A 422 7.91 24.40 9.60
N MET A 423 7.59 23.88 8.40
CA MET A 423 7.59 22.46 8.11
C MET A 423 9.00 21.86 8.33
N ALA A 424 10.05 22.53 7.86
CA ALA A 424 11.42 22.07 8.09
C ALA A 424 11.76 21.96 9.58
N VAL A 425 11.27 22.88 10.44
CA VAL A 425 11.46 22.80 11.90
C VAL A 425 10.77 21.57 12.50
N VAL A 426 9.56 21.23 12.04
CA VAL A 426 8.84 20.02 12.46
C VAL A 426 9.63 18.76 12.10
N GLN A 427 10.14 18.69 10.86
CA GLN A 427 10.93 17.53 10.41
C GLN A 427 12.24 17.38 11.22
N GLU A 428 12.87 18.47 11.62
CA GLU A 428 14.07 18.41 12.48
C GLU A 428 13.74 17.90 13.90
N GLN A 429 12.57 18.25 14.44
CA GLN A 429 12.11 17.70 15.73
C GLN A 429 11.90 16.19 15.64
N LYS A 430 11.23 15.70 14.57
CA LYS A 430 11.06 14.28 14.30
C LYS A 430 12.41 13.57 14.11
N ARG A 431 13.34 14.17 13.37
CA ARG A 431 14.70 13.64 13.16
C ARG A 431 15.47 13.46 14.48
N ALA A 432 15.32 14.37 15.43
CA ALA A 432 15.95 14.24 16.75
C ALA A 432 15.45 13.01 17.53
N ALA A 433 14.24 12.52 17.25
CA ALA A 433 13.65 11.32 17.85
C ALA A 433 13.86 10.04 17.01
N ALA A 434 14.69 10.08 15.97
CA ALA A 434 14.91 8.94 15.08
C ALA A 434 15.15 7.59 15.79
N PRO A 435 15.95 7.48 16.88
CA PRO A 435 16.15 6.21 17.57
C PRO A 435 14.85 5.60 18.13
N VAL A 436 13.98 6.43 18.70
CA VAL A 436 12.71 5.93 19.25
C VAL A 436 11.69 5.62 18.15
N ILE A 437 11.71 6.38 17.07
CA ILE A 437 10.91 6.07 15.85
C ILE A 437 11.31 4.70 15.32
N GLY A 438 12.61 4.41 15.15
CA GLY A 438 13.09 3.11 14.66
C GLY A 438 12.73 1.95 15.59
N ALA A 439 12.83 2.13 16.90
CA ALA A 439 12.51 1.09 17.88
C ALA A 439 11.06 0.64 17.86
N PHE A 440 10.13 1.50 17.43
CA PHE A 440 8.70 1.26 17.41
C PHE A 440 8.09 1.39 15.99
N SER A 441 8.91 1.37 14.94
CA SER A 441 8.42 1.34 13.56
C SER A 441 7.44 0.18 13.40
N VAL A 442 6.25 0.45 12.86
CA VAL A 442 5.13 -0.49 12.65
C VAL A 442 4.71 -1.30 13.89
N PHE A 443 5.04 -0.86 15.11
CA PHE A 443 4.58 -1.53 16.33
C PHE A 443 3.05 -1.52 16.38
N GLY A 444 2.46 -2.68 16.67
CA GLY A 444 1.01 -2.87 16.70
C GLY A 444 0.42 -3.34 15.37
N ASN A 445 1.21 -3.43 14.30
CA ASN A 445 0.76 -4.06 13.06
C ASN A 445 0.70 -5.58 13.21
N PRO A 446 -0.49 -6.22 13.10
CA PRO A 446 -0.67 -7.64 13.41
C PRO A 446 0.03 -8.59 12.41
N TYR A 447 0.46 -8.09 11.25
CA TYR A 447 1.20 -8.89 10.26
C TYR A 447 2.72 -8.75 10.38
N LEU A 448 3.17 -7.65 11.01
CA LEU A 448 4.59 -7.33 11.13
C LEU A 448 5.14 -7.47 12.55
N ASP A 449 4.30 -7.78 13.52
CA ASP A 449 4.69 -7.87 14.93
C ASP A 449 4.09 -9.09 15.63
N SER A 450 4.56 -9.39 16.82
CA SER A 450 4.04 -10.48 17.66
C SER A 450 2.60 -10.23 18.10
N SER A 451 1.69 -11.12 17.73
CA SER A 451 0.29 -11.09 18.20
C SER A 451 0.17 -11.13 19.72
N THR A 452 1.03 -11.88 20.38
CA THR A 452 1.09 -11.91 21.86
C THR A 452 1.49 -10.55 22.44
N LEU A 453 2.42 -9.84 21.81
CA LEU A 453 2.87 -8.53 22.28
C LEU A 453 1.79 -7.47 22.06
N ILE A 454 1.12 -7.51 20.91
CA ILE A 454 -0.02 -6.63 20.58
C ILE A 454 -1.17 -6.85 21.58
N ARG A 455 -1.57 -8.11 21.82
CA ARG A 455 -2.59 -8.41 22.84
C ARG A 455 -2.14 -7.98 24.23
N GLY A 456 -0.87 -8.08 24.55
CA GLY A 456 -0.30 -7.59 25.81
C GLY A 456 -0.46 -6.08 25.99
N PHE A 457 -0.32 -5.32 24.89
CA PHE A 457 -0.51 -3.88 24.86
C PHE A 457 -1.99 -3.50 25.10
N PHE A 458 -2.92 -4.13 24.38
CA PHE A 458 -4.36 -3.91 24.60
C PHE A 458 -4.83 -4.39 25.97
N ALA A 459 -4.32 -5.56 26.42
CA ALA A 459 -4.64 -6.08 27.75
C ALA A 459 -4.25 -5.11 28.87
N LEU A 460 -3.08 -4.44 28.75
CA LEU A 460 -2.66 -3.41 29.70
C LEU A 460 -3.67 -2.28 29.76
N GLN A 461 -4.18 -1.82 28.61
CA GLN A 461 -5.18 -0.77 28.52
C GLN A 461 -6.50 -1.21 29.15
N VAL A 462 -7.04 -2.39 28.78
CA VAL A 462 -8.26 -2.95 29.38
C VAL A 462 -8.15 -3.05 30.91
N ILE A 463 -7.00 -3.50 31.41
CA ILE A 463 -6.75 -3.59 32.86
C ILE A 463 -6.77 -2.20 33.50
N ALA A 464 -6.13 -1.20 32.87
CA ALA A 464 -6.09 0.17 33.38
C ALA A 464 -7.47 0.84 33.34
N MET A 465 -8.24 0.68 32.24
CA MET A 465 -9.58 1.20 32.10
C MET A 465 -10.53 0.63 33.18
N ARG A 466 -10.46 -0.66 33.48
CA ARG A 466 -11.23 -1.26 34.58
C ARG A 466 -10.85 -0.74 35.95
N GLN A 467 -9.55 -0.57 36.22
CA GLN A 467 -9.09 0.03 37.46
C GLN A 467 -9.59 1.46 37.66
N ASN A 468 -9.69 2.21 36.58
CA ASN A 468 -10.17 3.59 36.55
C ASN A 468 -11.70 3.71 36.38
N GLN A 469 -12.42 2.58 36.33
CA GLN A 469 -13.88 2.53 36.19
C GLN A 469 -14.38 3.24 34.91
N ALA A 470 -13.67 3.06 33.80
CA ALA A 470 -14.10 3.55 32.49
C ALA A 470 -15.48 3.00 32.10
N PRO A 471 -16.22 3.68 31.21
CA PRO A 471 -17.50 3.20 30.70
C PRO A 471 -17.39 1.78 30.13
N PRO A 472 -18.41 0.91 30.31
CA PRO A 472 -18.37 -0.45 29.79
C PRO A 472 -18.20 -0.52 28.27
N GLY A 473 -18.78 0.42 27.50
CA GLY A 473 -18.61 0.49 26.03
C GLY A 473 -17.16 0.67 25.63
N ASP A 474 -16.46 1.66 26.22
CA ASP A 474 -15.04 1.89 25.93
C ASP A 474 -14.16 0.66 26.20
N ILE A 475 -14.54 -0.16 27.21
CA ILE A 475 -13.84 -1.40 27.53
C ILE A 475 -14.17 -2.49 26.50
N GLU A 476 -15.41 -2.53 25.99
CA GLU A 476 -15.84 -3.47 24.96
C GLU A 476 -15.11 -3.15 23.64
N ASP A 477 -15.05 -1.89 23.24
CA ASP A 477 -14.31 -1.43 22.05
C ASP A 477 -12.81 -1.78 22.14
N MET A 478 -12.20 -1.61 23.32
CA MET A 478 -10.81 -2.00 23.53
C MET A 478 -10.61 -3.52 23.52
N MET A 479 -11.62 -4.29 23.96
CA MET A 479 -11.60 -5.76 23.89
C MET A 479 -11.72 -6.26 22.44
N GLU A 480 -12.37 -5.54 21.56
CA GLU A 480 -12.48 -5.88 20.13
C GLU A 480 -11.11 -5.95 19.47
N ASN A 481 -10.22 -5.02 19.77
CA ASN A 481 -8.83 -5.07 19.28
C ASN A 481 -8.07 -6.33 19.73
N VAL A 482 -8.39 -6.89 20.90
CA VAL A 482 -7.81 -8.16 21.36
C VAL A 482 -8.35 -9.33 20.54
N ILE A 483 -9.62 -9.28 20.17
CA ILE A 483 -10.31 -10.32 19.37
C ILE A 483 -9.80 -10.30 17.94
N GLU A 484 -9.70 -9.11 17.34
CA GLU A 484 -9.25 -8.89 15.96
C GLU A 484 -7.76 -9.19 15.74
N THR A 485 -6.94 -9.16 16.81
CA THR A 485 -5.53 -9.55 16.69
C THR A 485 -5.44 -11.02 16.25
N PRO A 486 -4.87 -11.33 15.07
CA PRO A 486 -4.90 -12.67 14.51
C PRO A 486 -4.18 -13.70 15.38
N GLN A 487 -4.63 -14.95 15.31
CA GLN A 487 -3.94 -16.07 15.96
C GLN A 487 -2.71 -16.43 15.14
N MET A 488 -1.56 -16.53 15.79
CA MET A 488 -0.28 -16.84 15.17
C MET A 488 0.30 -18.13 15.71
N HIS A 489 1.07 -18.86 14.89
CA HIS A 489 1.81 -20.02 15.39
C HIS A 489 2.79 -19.59 16.49
N PRO A 490 2.87 -20.29 17.64
CA PRO A 490 3.67 -19.84 18.79
C PRO A 490 5.16 -19.61 18.50
N ASP A 491 5.76 -20.42 17.61
CA ASP A 491 7.17 -20.29 17.26
C ASP A 491 7.41 -19.07 16.35
N LEU A 492 6.47 -18.76 15.46
CA LEU A 492 6.52 -17.55 14.63
C LEU A 492 6.34 -16.30 15.50
N ASP A 493 5.36 -16.32 16.39
CA ASP A 493 5.07 -15.24 17.34
C ASP A 493 6.30 -14.94 18.24
N ALA A 494 6.94 -15.97 18.75
CA ALA A 494 8.19 -15.83 19.52
C ALA A 494 9.34 -15.26 18.67
N ALA A 495 9.45 -15.67 17.40
CA ALA A 495 10.51 -15.19 16.51
C ALA A 495 10.32 -13.71 16.14
N LEU A 496 9.09 -13.28 15.83
CA LEU A 496 8.75 -11.87 15.57
C LEU A 496 8.97 -11.01 16.81
N MET A 497 8.54 -11.47 17.98
CA MET A 497 8.79 -10.79 19.25
C MET A 497 10.29 -10.63 19.53
N ALA A 498 11.09 -11.68 19.29
CA ALA A 498 12.54 -11.62 19.45
C ALA A 498 13.19 -10.63 18.49
N ASP A 499 12.72 -10.56 17.26
CA ASP A 499 13.22 -9.59 16.28
C ASP A 499 12.86 -8.16 16.69
N ARG A 500 11.64 -7.90 17.17
CA ARG A 500 11.24 -6.60 17.77
C ARG A 500 12.14 -6.20 18.95
N PHE A 501 12.46 -7.11 19.84
CA PHE A 501 13.35 -6.81 20.96
C PHE A 501 14.79 -6.53 20.51
N THR A 502 15.21 -7.15 19.41
CA THR A 502 16.47 -6.87 18.77
C THR A 502 16.49 -5.45 18.16
N GLU A 503 15.42 -5.08 17.43
CA GLU A 503 15.27 -3.71 16.91
C GLU A 503 15.33 -2.66 18.02
N MET A 504 14.59 -2.86 19.11
CA MET A 504 14.65 -1.97 20.27
C MET A 504 16.08 -1.84 20.82
N SER A 505 16.83 -2.93 20.88
CA SER A 505 18.21 -2.92 21.33
C SER A 505 19.16 -2.21 20.35
N ASP A 506 18.95 -2.40 19.05
CA ASP A 506 19.76 -1.79 18.00
C ASP A 506 19.59 -0.26 17.95
N TYR A 507 18.34 0.21 18.04
CA TYR A 507 18.02 1.64 17.91
C TYR A 507 18.17 2.43 19.21
N LEU A 508 17.71 1.88 20.35
CA LEU A 508 17.81 2.56 21.65
C LEU A 508 19.15 2.32 22.35
N GLY A 509 19.84 1.24 22.00
CA GLY A 509 21.04 0.78 22.68
C GLY A 509 20.76 -0.18 23.83
N ALA A 510 21.68 -1.14 24.04
CA ALA A 510 21.53 -2.19 25.05
C ALA A 510 21.45 -1.66 26.50
N ASP A 511 22.03 -0.50 26.77
CA ASP A 511 22.02 0.15 28.10
C ASP A 511 20.77 1.00 28.35
N HIS A 512 19.90 1.17 27.34
CA HIS A 512 18.64 1.90 27.50
C HIS A 512 17.76 1.27 28.55
N ALA A 513 17.12 2.06 29.42
CA ALA A 513 16.36 1.56 30.56
C ALA A 513 15.25 0.56 30.15
N ALA A 514 14.55 0.82 29.05
CA ALA A 514 13.52 -0.07 28.52
C ALA A 514 14.10 -1.42 28.07
N VAL A 515 15.22 -1.40 27.32
CA VAL A 515 15.89 -2.60 26.82
C VAL A 515 16.46 -3.42 28.00
N ALA A 516 17.13 -2.77 28.94
CA ALA A 516 17.67 -3.43 30.14
C ALA A 516 16.58 -4.05 31.01
N ALA A 517 15.43 -3.37 31.19
CA ALA A 517 14.29 -3.88 31.94
C ALA A 517 13.60 -5.07 31.23
N LEU A 518 13.56 -5.05 29.89
CA LEU A 518 12.98 -6.09 29.06
C LEU A 518 13.87 -7.34 29.03
N LEU A 519 15.13 -7.20 28.64
CA LEU A 519 16.03 -8.33 28.40
C LEU A 519 16.65 -8.91 29.67
N ARG A 520 16.95 -8.10 30.68
CA ARG A 520 17.54 -8.54 31.96
C ARG A 520 18.75 -9.45 31.79
N GLY A 521 19.61 -9.12 30.82
CA GLY A 521 20.84 -9.86 30.51
C GLY A 521 20.64 -11.19 29.77
N ARG A 522 19.46 -11.44 29.19
CA ARG A 522 19.16 -12.56 28.31
C ARG A 522 19.16 -12.15 26.85
N THR A 523 19.18 -13.13 25.95
CA THR A 523 18.98 -12.86 24.53
C THR A 523 17.51 -12.53 24.24
N PRO A 524 17.22 -11.75 23.20
CA PRO A 524 15.84 -11.45 22.75
C PRO A 524 14.99 -12.71 22.58
N LEU A 525 15.53 -13.77 21.96
CA LEU A 525 14.80 -15.03 21.73
C LEU A 525 14.44 -15.75 23.05
N GLU A 526 15.40 -15.87 24.01
CA GLU A 526 15.11 -16.47 25.32
C GLU A 526 14.01 -15.72 26.07
N VAL A 527 13.92 -14.39 25.91
CA VAL A 527 12.87 -13.59 26.55
C VAL A 527 11.54 -13.81 25.84
N ALA A 528 11.50 -13.78 24.51
CA ALA A 528 10.31 -13.98 23.72
C ALA A 528 9.66 -15.37 23.95
N GLU A 529 10.45 -16.45 23.88
CA GLU A 529 9.97 -17.82 24.15
C GLU A 529 9.36 -17.95 25.56
N ARG A 530 9.98 -17.32 26.57
CA ARG A 530 9.46 -17.33 27.91
C ARG A 530 8.17 -16.55 28.09
N ILE A 531 8.00 -15.46 27.34
CA ILE A 531 6.77 -14.67 27.33
C ILE A 531 5.65 -15.50 26.72
N VAL A 532 5.85 -16.03 25.51
CA VAL A 532 4.83 -16.83 24.80
C VAL A 532 4.40 -18.05 25.62
N GLN A 533 5.34 -18.74 26.28
CA GLN A 533 5.04 -19.88 27.13
C GLN A 533 4.41 -19.52 28.50
N GLY A 534 4.65 -18.29 28.97
CA GLY A 534 4.26 -17.86 30.32
C GLY A 534 3.04 -16.95 30.40
N THR A 535 2.46 -16.57 29.26
CA THR A 535 1.32 -15.66 29.18
C THR A 535 0.00 -16.39 28.91
N MET A 536 -1.12 -15.79 29.29
CA MET A 536 -2.47 -16.19 28.86
C MET A 536 -2.90 -15.51 27.55
N LEU A 537 -2.05 -14.64 27.00
CA LEU A 537 -2.40 -13.77 25.87
C LEU A 537 -1.89 -14.29 24.51
N SER A 538 -1.19 -15.43 24.47
CA SER A 538 -0.72 -16.05 23.23
C SER A 538 -1.84 -16.75 22.45
N ASP A 539 -2.92 -17.16 23.11
CA ASP A 539 -4.13 -17.70 22.49
C ASP A 539 -5.26 -16.67 22.61
N SER A 540 -5.90 -16.34 21.47
CA SER A 540 -6.95 -15.30 21.40
C SER A 540 -8.15 -15.61 22.29
N ALA A 541 -8.67 -16.85 22.27
CA ALA A 541 -9.85 -17.24 23.05
C ALA A 541 -9.55 -17.25 24.56
N ILE A 542 -8.35 -17.70 24.92
CA ILE A 542 -7.87 -17.67 26.33
C ILE A 542 -7.69 -16.22 26.77
N ALA A 543 -7.10 -15.37 25.94
CA ALA A 543 -6.88 -13.93 26.21
C ALA A 543 -8.19 -13.21 26.51
N VAL A 544 -9.19 -13.37 25.65
CA VAL A 544 -10.54 -12.78 25.82
C VAL A 544 -11.16 -13.25 27.14
N THR A 545 -11.14 -14.56 27.40
CA THR A 545 -11.67 -15.13 28.62
C THR A 545 -10.94 -14.61 29.88
N ALA A 546 -9.61 -14.54 29.82
CA ALA A 546 -8.77 -14.05 30.92
C ALA A 546 -9.00 -12.59 31.24
N LEU A 547 -9.20 -11.79 30.21
CA LEU A 547 -9.57 -10.39 30.38
C LEU A 547 -10.98 -10.25 30.92
N GLN A 548 -11.98 -10.97 30.39
CA GLN A 548 -13.37 -10.90 30.86
C GLN A 548 -13.53 -11.24 32.32
N ASN A 549 -12.88 -12.31 32.79
CA ASN A 549 -12.99 -12.76 34.19
C ASN A 549 -11.96 -12.11 35.14
N GLY A 550 -11.08 -11.23 34.65
CA GLY A 550 -10.08 -10.50 35.43
C GLY A 550 -8.89 -11.35 35.87
N SER A 551 -8.66 -12.54 35.27
CA SER A 551 -7.46 -13.37 35.56
C SER A 551 -6.21 -12.86 34.85
N ALA A 552 -6.36 -12.14 33.71
CA ALA A 552 -5.26 -11.38 33.14
C ALA A 552 -4.98 -10.15 34.03
N THR A 553 -3.76 -10.07 34.51
CA THR A 553 -3.33 -9.04 35.46
C THR A 553 -2.03 -8.39 35.00
N PRO A 554 -1.60 -7.25 35.61
CA PRO A 554 -0.30 -6.65 35.31
C PRO A 554 0.90 -7.57 35.52
N GLN A 555 0.74 -8.74 36.14
CA GLN A 555 1.78 -9.75 36.36
C GLN A 555 1.89 -10.75 35.21
N ASP A 556 0.98 -10.73 34.24
CA ASP A 556 1.09 -11.55 33.03
C ASP A 556 2.40 -11.23 32.28
N ALA A 557 3.01 -12.25 31.65
CA ALA A 557 4.35 -12.12 31.07
C ALA A 557 4.38 -11.14 29.88
N ALA A 558 3.34 -11.14 29.01
CA ALA A 558 3.25 -10.22 27.90
C ALA A 558 2.97 -8.78 28.39
N VAL A 559 2.06 -8.61 29.35
CA VAL A 559 1.80 -7.30 29.99
C VAL A 559 3.05 -6.74 30.65
N GLN A 560 3.86 -7.58 31.32
CA GLN A 560 5.13 -7.15 31.92
C GLN A 560 6.16 -6.71 30.87
N ALA A 561 6.20 -7.34 29.71
CA ALA A 561 7.06 -6.92 28.61
C ALA A 561 6.66 -5.54 28.10
N VAL A 562 5.36 -5.32 27.89
CA VAL A 562 4.83 -4.00 27.49
C VAL A 562 5.17 -2.95 28.55
N ILE A 563 4.93 -3.20 29.83
CA ILE A 563 5.28 -2.25 30.92
C ILE A 563 6.77 -1.89 30.89
N ALA A 564 7.65 -2.84 30.52
CA ALA A 564 9.09 -2.58 30.49
C ALA A 564 9.51 -1.54 29.42
N PHE A 565 8.88 -1.56 28.25
CA PHE A 565 9.19 -0.60 27.18
C PHE A 565 8.22 0.59 27.10
N LEU A 566 7.09 0.54 27.78
CA LEU A 566 6.06 1.58 27.74
C LEU A 566 6.61 3.01 27.93
N PRO A 567 7.58 3.30 28.81
CA PRO A 567 8.12 4.66 28.93
C PRO A 567 8.75 5.20 27.63
N ALA A 568 9.47 4.35 26.86
CA ALA A 568 10.03 4.74 25.58
C ALA A 568 8.95 4.88 24.50
N PHE A 569 7.94 4.02 24.50
CA PHE A 569 6.79 4.14 23.59
C PHE A 569 6.00 5.45 23.86
N LEU A 570 5.81 5.81 25.13
CA LEU A 570 5.15 7.06 25.50
C LEU A 570 5.96 8.31 25.11
N GLU A 571 7.30 8.22 25.03
CA GLU A 571 8.14 9.28 24.47
C GLU A 571 7.84 9.52 22.99
N LEU A 572 7.74 8.43 22.20
CA LEU A 572 7.32 8.50 20.80
C LEU A 572 5.91 9.09 20.65
N ASN A 573 4.96 8.58 21.43
CA ASN A 573 3.58 9.06 21.40
C ASN A 573 3.49 10.56 21.75
N ALA A 574 4.23 11.02 22.75
CA ALA A 574 4.27 12.43 23.14
C ALA A 574 4.79 13.33 22.01
N LEU A 575 5.80 12.87 21.25
CA LEU A 575 6.27 13.57 20.07
C LEU A 575 5.16 13.73 19.03
N TYR A 576 4.50 12.63 18.65
CA TYR A 576 3.45 12.69 17.60
C TYR A 576 2.22 13.49 18.04
N VAL A 577 1.86 13.46 19.34
CA VAL A 577 0.80 14.32 19.89
C VAL A 577 1.18 15.80 19.79
N GLU A 578 2.46 16.13 19.94
CA GLU A 578 2.95 17.52 19.86
C GLU A 578 3.06 18.00 18.40
N VAL A 579 3.68 17.20 17.53
CA VAL A 579 4.04 17.65 16.17
C VAL A 579 3.01 17.29 15.12
N GLY A 580 2.24 16.20 15.28
CA GLY A 580 1.29 15.70 14.27
C GLY A 580 0.25 16.73 13.84
N PRO A 581 -0.52 17.34 14.77
CA PRO A 581 -1.52 18.35 14.40
C PRO A 581 -0.90 19.58 13.74
N LEU A 582 0.34 19.95 14.11
CA LEU A 582 1.05 21.06 13.48
C LEU A 582 1.49 20.70 12.06
N GLU A 583 2.00 19.49 11.85
CA GLU A 583 2.41 18.99 10.53
C GLU A 583 1.20 18.95 9.57
N GLU A 584 0.07 18.42 10.02
CA GLU A 584 -1.19 18.38 9.27
C GLU A 584 -1.70 19.79 8.92
N GLU A 585 -1.68 20.72 9.87
CA GLU A 585 -2.07 22.10 9.62
C GLU A 585 -1.16 22.75 8.56
N LEU A 586 0.15 22.58 8.67
CA LEU A 586 1.12 23.12 7.70
C LEU A 586 0.94 22.49 6.32
N ALA A 587 0.71 21.19 6.24
CA ALA A 587 0.45 20.50 4.97
C ALA A 587 -0.84 21.01 4.30
N ALA A 588 -1.91 21.22 5.09
CA ALA A 588 -3.16 21.77 4.59
C ALA A 588 -3.01 23.22 4.08
N GLU A 589 -2.28 24.07 4.79
CA GLU A 589 -2.03 25.45 4.34
C GLU A 589 -1.11 25.49 3.09
N LEU A 590 -0.11 24.61 2.99
CA LEU A 590 0.72 24.44 1.79
C LEU A 590 -0.13 23.95 0.60
N GLY A 591 -1.06 23.02 0.83
CA GLY A 591 -2.00 22.55 -0.19
C GLY A 591 -2.93 23.66 -0.69
N ARG A 592 -3.49 24.47 0.22
CA ARG A 592 -4.29 25.66 -0.14
C ARG A 592 -3.48 26.65 -0.95
N ALA A 593 -2.24 26.96 -0.55
CA ALA A 593 -1.36 27.86 -1.27
C ALA A 593 -1.06 27.37 -2.68
N ARG A 594 -0.80 26.06 -2.86
CA ARG A 594 -0.59 25.47 -4.19
C ARG A 594 -1.82 25.57 -5.06
N PHE A 595 -2.99 25.28 -4.49
CA PHE A 595 -4.25 25.39 -5.24
C PHE A 595 -4.57 26.85 -5.63
N GLU A 596 -4.29 27.83 -4.76
CA GLU A 596 -4.46 29.26 -5.10
C GLU A 596 -3.52 29.73 -6.22
N ILE A 597 -2.31 29.13 -6.31
CA ILE A 597 -1.29 29.53 -7.30
C ILE A 597 -1.46 28.79 -8.63
N TYR A 598 -1.64 27.46 -8.57
CA TYR A 598 -1.59 26.59 -9.75
C TYR A 598 -2.97 26.10 -10.20
N GLY A 599 -4.00 26.24 -9.34
CA GLY A 599 -5.34 25.72 -9.65
C GLY A 599 -5.31 24.21 -9.87
N THR A 600 -5.94 23.79 -10.97
CA THR A 600 -6.03 22.39 -11.39
C THR A 600 -4.97 21.98 -12.43
N ASP A 601 -4.01 22.86 -12.73
CA ASP A 601 -2.92 22.54 -13.67
C ASP A 601 -1.91 21.52 -13.10
N VAL A 602 -1.91 21.34 -11.78
CA VAL A 602 -1.13 20.34 -11.04
C VAL A 602 -2.10 19.35 -10.43
N PRO A 603 -1.99 18.04 -10.70
CA PRO A 603 -2.83 17.05 -10.03
C PRO A 603 -2.51 16.96 -8.54
N PRO A 604 -3.51 16.68 -7.69
CA PRO A 604 -3.25 16.39 -6.26
C PRO A 604 -2.55 15.05 -6.10
N ASP A 605 -1.92 14.84 -4.94
CA ASP A 605 -1.41 13.53 -4.57
C ASP A 605 -2.51 12.46 -4.65
N ALA A 606 -2.12 11.24 -4.95
CA ALA A 606 -3.02 10.08 -4.96
C ALA A 606 -3.49 9.76 -3.53
N THR A 607 -4.73 9.31 -3.39
CA THR A 607 -5.40 9.07 -2.10
C THR A 607 -6.31 7.84 -2.15
N PHE A 608 -5.97 6.85 -2.96
CA PHE A 608 -6.80 5.67 -3.26
C PHE A 608 -8.21 6.04 -3.78
N SER A 609 -8.32 7.18 -4.42
CA SER A 609 -9.52 7.64 -5.09
C SER A 609 -9.36 7.59 -6.60
N LEU A 610 -10.48 7.48 -7.33
CA LEU A 610 -10.48 7.26 -8.76
C LEU A 610 -9.79 8.41 -9.52
N ARG A 611 -8.84 8.05 -10.38
CA ARG A 611 -8.06 8.95 -11.23
C ARG A 611 -8.04 8.46 -12.67
N ILE A 612 -7.69 9.39 -13.56
CA ILE A 612 -7.36 9.09 -14.95
C ILE A 612 -5.94 9.56 -15.22
N ALA A 613 -5.11 8.69 -15.80
CA ALA A 613 -3.77 9.01 -16.25
C ALA A 613 -3.66 8.73 -17.75
N ASP A 614 -3.06 9.67 -18.51
CA ASP A 614 -2.76 9.47 -19.92
C ASP A 614 -1.33 8.96 -20.12
N GLY A 615 -1.13 8.20 -21.19
CA GLY A 615 0.17 7.70 -21.59
C GLY A 615 0.28 7.47 -23.09
N VAL A 616 1.47 7.07 -23.51
CA VAL A 616 1.78 6.67 -24.89
C VAL A 616 2.54 5.35 -24.85
N VAL A 617 2.17 4.43 -25.71
CA VAL A 617 2.86 3.13 -25.88
C VAL A 617 4.24 3.36 -26.48
N THR A 618 5.30 3.18 -25.69
CA THR A 618 6.67 3.45 -26.14
C THR A 618 7.73 2.78 -25.24
N GLY A 619 8.86 2.44 -25.81
CA GLY A 619 10.05 1.97 -25.09
C GLY A 619 10.74 3.07 -24.29
N TYR A 620 11.85 2.72 -23.63
CA TYR A 620 12.71 3.64 -22.87
C TYR A 620 14.16 3.21 -23.00
N GLU A 621 15.09 4.10 -22.65
CA GLU A 621 16.51 3.77 -22.62
C GLU A 621 16.78 2.72 -21.52
N TYR A 622 17.29 1.59 -21.93
CA TYR A 622 17.49 0.42 -21.08
C TYR A 622 18.84 -0.25 -21.39
N ASN A 623 19.73 -0.33 -20.42
CA ASN A 623 21.04 -0.98 -20.54
C ASN A 623 21.86 -0.56 -21.78
N GLY A 624 21.81 0.72 -22.16
CA GLY A 624 22.52 1.26 -23.33
C GLY A 624 21.89 0.91 -24.69
N THR A 625 20.64 0.43 -24.66
CA THR A 625 19.77 0.18 -25.81
C THR A 625 18.36 0.66 -25.50
N VAL A 626 17.35 0.18 -26.21
CA VAL A 626 15.93 0.49 -25.97
C VAL A 626 15.22 -0.78 -25.53
N ALA A 627 14.42 -0.69 -24.47
CA ALA A 627 13.54 -1.78 -24.04
C ALA A 627 12.52 -2.10 -25.15
N PRO A 628 12.21 -3.40 -25.40
CA PRO A 628 11.13 -3.73 -26.33
C PRO A 628 9.81 -3.15 -25.81
N ILE A 629 8.94 -2.74 -26.74
CA ILE A 629 7.63 -2.19 -26.36
C ILE A 629 6.69 -3.33 -25.94
N PHE A 630 6.77 -4.46 -26.63
CA PHE A 630 5.98 -5.65 -26.38
C PHE A 630 6.85 -6.85 -26.06
N THR A 631 6.37 -7.71 -25.18
CA THR A 631 6.82 -9.09 -25.03
C THR A 631 5.83 -10.04 -25.72
N THR A 632 6.18 -11.29 -25.91
CA THR A 632 5.34 -12.28 -26.58
C THR A 632 5.46 -13.65 -25.91
N PHE A 633 4.58 -14.59 -26.23
CA PHE A 633 4.70 -15.97 -25.77
C PHE A 633 6.01 -16.65 -26.21
N TYR A 634 6.65 -16.20 -27.30
CA TYR A 634 8.01 -16.66 -27.61
C TYR A 634 9.00 -16.34 -26.50
N GLY A 635 8.97 -15.11 -25.99
CA GLY A 635 9.84 -14.68 -24.91
C GLY A 635 9.52 -15.40 -23.59
N PHE A 636 8.26 -15.67 -23.33
CA PHE A 636 7.81 -16.44 -22.17
C PHE A 636 8.43 -17.86 -22.16
N TYR A 637 8.32 -18.61 -23.25
CA TYR A 637 8.95 -19.93 -23.36
C TYR A 637 10.46 -19.85 -23.39
N ASP A 638 11.06 -18.83 -24.04
CA ASP A 638 12.51 -18.62 -24.02
C ASP A 638 13.03 -18.42 -22.59
N ARG A 639 12.32 -17.64 -21.76
CA ARG A 639 12.65 -17.47 -20.34
C ARG A 639 12.62 -18.80 -19.58
N HIS A 640 11.55 -19.58 -19.74
CA HIS A 640 11.43 -20.90 -19.13
C HIS A 640 12.65 -21.78 -19.48
N TYR A 641 12.99 -21.94 -20.77
CA TYR A 641 14.10 -22.79 -21.20
C TYR A 641 15.46 -22.21 -20.82
N SER A 642 15.65 -20.90 -20.89
CA SER A 642 16.90 -20.24 -20.52
C SER A 642 17.23 -20.37 -19.04
N HIS A 643 16.21 -20.46 -18.19
CA HIS A 643 16.33 -20.68 -16.74
C HIS A 643 16.17 -22.15 -16.32
N GLU A 644 16.19 -23.10 -17.30
CA GLU A 644 16.12 -24.56 -17.05
C GLU A 644 14.84 -24.97 -16.30
N GLY A 645 13.74 -24.21 -16.41
CA GLY A 645 12.47 -24.45 -15.69
C GLY A 645 12.63 -24.41 -14.16
N LYS A 646 13.53 -23.56 -13.65
CA LYS A 646 13.67 -23.33 -12.21
C LYS A 646 12.40 -22.76 -11.62
N GLU A 647 12.29 -22.82 -10.28
CA GLU A 647 11.10 -22.54 -9.49
C GLU A 647 10.34 -21.28 -9.96
N ASP A 648 11.02 -20.14 -10.10
CA ASP A 648 10.40 -18.88 -10.54
C ASP A 648 9.98 -18.85 -12.02
N TRP A 649 10.61 -19.68 -12.87
CA TRP A 649 10.37 -19.80 -14.31
C TRP A 649 9.84 -21.19 -14.70
N ALA A 650 9.32 -21.97 -13.73
CA ALA A 650 8.63 -23.22 -14.00
C ALA A 650 7.31 -22.94 -14.72
N LEU A 651 6.81 -23.93 -15.45
CA LEU A 651 5.49 -23.86 -16.10
C LEU A 651 4.59 -24.97 -15.55
N PRO A 652 3.30 -24.68 -15.31
CA PRO A 652 2.29 -25.71 -15.06
C PRO A 652 2.16 -26.67 -16.22
N ASP A 653 1.69 -27.90 -15.97
CA ASP A 653 1.60 -28.96 -16.96
C ASP A 653 0.87 -28.56 -18.25
N ARG A 654 -0.20 -27.76 -18.15
CA ARG A 654 -0.99 -27.31 -19.31
C ARG A 654 -0.20 -26.36 -20.23
N TRP A 655 0.82 -25.68 -19.72
CA TRP A 655 1.68 -24.75 -20.45
C TRP A 655 2.94 -25.42 -21.01
N LEU A 656 3.31 -26.63 -20.52
CA LEU A 656 4.51 -27.36 -21.00
C LEU A 656 4.35 -27.95 -22.40
N ASP A 657 3.12 -28.33 -22.80
CA ASP A 657 2.83 -28.90 -24.13
C ASP A 657 1.63 -28.16 -24.74
N PRO A 658 1.79 -26.88 -25.11
CA PRO A 658 0.69 -26.07 -25.60
C PRO A 658 0.16 -26.59 -26.93
N PRO A 659 -1.13 -26.37 -27.25
CA PRO A 659 -1.69 -26.71 -28.54
C PRO A 659 -0.97 -26.02 -29.69
N SER A 660 -0.87 -26.67 -30.83
CA SER A 660 -0.17 -26.11 -32.01
C SER A 660 -0.88 -24.89 -32.63
N THR A 661 -2.04 -24.57 -32.16
CA THR A 661 -2.88 -23.42 -32.54
C THR A 661 -2.51 -22.16 -31.78
N LEU A 662 -1.89 -22.28 -30.59
CA LEU A 662 -1.37 -21.15 -29.83
C LEU A 662 -0.39 -20.33 -30.67
N ASP A 663 -0.70 -19.06 -30.96
CA ASP A 663 0.20 -18.17 -31.69
C ASP A 663 1.26 -17.55 -30.75
N LEU A 664 2.44 -18.12 -30.76
CA LEU A 664 3.54 -17.62 -29.94
C LEU A 664 3.99 -16.18 -30.22
N ARG A 665 3.49 -15.55 -31.30
CA ARG A 665 3.76 -14.14 -31.63
C ARG A 665 2.82 -13.18 -30.93
N THR A 666 1.75 -13.69 -30.36
CA THR A 666 0.76 -12.86 -29.64
C THR A 666 1.47 -12.04 -28.56
N PRO A 667 1.30 -10.71 -28.55
CA PRO A 667 1.83 -9.85 -27.51
C PRO A 667 1.29 -10.25 -26.13
N MET A 668 2.19 -10.30 -25.15
CA MET A 668 1.85 -10.75 -23.79
C MET A 668 1.82 -9.59 -22.80
N ASN A 669 2.89 -8.79 -22.76
CA ASN A 669 2.92 -7.57 -21.97
C ASN A 669 3.41 -6.40 -22.83
N PHE A 670 2.99 -5.19 -22.49
CA PHE A 670 3.50 -3.96 -23.10
C PHE A 670 3.75 -2.87 -22.06
N ILE A 671 4.47 -1.83 -22.49
CA ILE A 671 4.80 -0.69 -21.64
C ILE A 671 4.31 0.64 -22.21
N SER A 672 3.97 1.54 -21.30
CA SER A 672 3.55 2.90 -21.65
C SER A 672 4.10 3.94 -20.68
N THR A 673 3.97 5.22 -21.07
CA THR A 673 4.35 6.35 -20.21
C THR A 673 3.24 6.76 -19.22
N ALA A 674 2.21 5.96 -19.00
CA ALA A 674 1.17 6.33 -18.05
C ALA A 674 1.74 6.39 -16.62
N ASP A 675 1.27 7.38 -15.89
CA ASP A 675 1.64 7.61 -14.50
C ASP A 675 0.80 6.71 -13.58
N ILE A 676 1.43 5.76 -12.93
CA ILE A 676 0.79 4.81 -12.02
C ILE A 676 1.56 4.67 -10.71
N ILE A 677 0.88 4.21 -9.68
CA ILE A 677 1.46 3.79 -8.39
C ILE A 677 0.69 2.55 -7.88
N GLY A 678 1.16 1.92 -6.79
CA GLY A 678 0.41 0.86 -6.11
C GLY A 678 -1.05 1.26 -5.86
N GLY A 679 -1.99 0.31 -6.04
CA GLY A 679 -3.43 0.58 -6.08
C GLY A 679 -4.00 0.66 -7.50
N ASN A 680 -3.17 1.07 -8.51
CA ASN A 680 -3.54 0.95 -9.92
C ASN A 680 -3.55 -0.50 -10.45
N SER A 681 -3.04 -1.46 -9.71
CA SER A 681 -3.15 -2.87 -10.05
C SER A 681 -4.60 -3.23 -10.39
N GLY A 682 -4.82 -3.85 -11.57
CA GLY A 682 -6.16 -4.18 -12.08
C GLY A 682 -6.88 -3.04 -12.82
N SER A 683 -6.29 -1.85 -12.89
CA SER A 683 -6.88 -0.74 -13.68
C SER A 683 -6.93 -1.11 -15.15
N PRO A 684 -8.06 -0.89 -15.84
CA PRO A 684 -8.14 -1.03 -17.28
C PRO A 684 -7.23 -0.01 -17.97
N VAL A 685 -6.50 -0.48 -18.98
CA VAL A 685 -5.81 0.36 -19.93
C VAL A 685 -6.71 0.48 -21.15
N LEU A 686 -7.11 1.70 -21.46
CA LEU A 686 -8.14 2.01 -22.43
C LEU A 686 -7.54 2.77 -23.63
N ASP A 687 -8.08 2.54 -24.79
CA ASP A 687 -7.87 3.39 -25.95
C ASP A 687 -8.76 4.64 -25.91
N ARG A 688 -8.76 5.45 -26.99
CA ARG A 688 -9.60 6.66 -27.09
C ARG A 688 -11.11 6.39 -27.17
N ASP A 689 -11.51 5.19 -27.59
CA ASP A 689 -12.91 4.77 -27.74
C ASP A 689 -13.45 4.11 -26.48
N LEU A 690 -12.62 4.04 -25.41
CA LEU A 690 -12.84 3.36 -24.13
C LEU A 690 -13.04 1.84 -24.33
N GLU A 691 -12.20 1.25 -25.16
CA GLU A 691 -12.06 -0.19 -25.30
C GLU A 691 -10.83 -0.66 -24.52
N VAL A 692 -10.93 -1.82 -23.84
CA VAL A 692 -9.82 -2.35 -23.04
C VAL A 692 -8.76 -2.91 -23.99
N VAL A 693 -7.55 -2.39 -23.92
CA VAL A 693 -6.36 -2.87 -24.62
C VAL A 693 -5.40 -3.63 -23.72
N GLY A 694 -5.63 -3.56 -22.41
CA GLY A 694 -4.84 -4.27 -21.39
C GLY A 694 -5.32 -4.01 -19.98
N VAL A 695 -4.67 -4.68 -19.02
CA VAL A 695 -4.82 -4.44 -17.58
C VAL A 695 -3.43 -4.18 -16.98
N VAL A 696 -3.27 -3.04 -16.32
CA VAL A 696 -1.98 -2.69 -15.71
C VAL A 696 -1.76 -3.51 -14.45
N PHE A 697 -0.52 -3.97 -14.23
CA PHE A 697 -0.19 -4.78 -13.06
C PHE A 697 1.12 -4.39 -12.37
N ASP A 698 2.00 -3.66 -13.04
CA ASP A 698 3.32 -3.34 -12.52
C ASP A 698 3.88 -2.05 -13.12
N GLY A 699 5.04 -1.62 -12.65
CA GLY A 699 5.88 -0.59 -13.21
C GLY A 699 7.32 -1.08 -13.42
N ASN A 700 8.13 -0.36 -14.18
CA ASN A 700 9.57 -0.65 -14.24
C ASN A 700 10.29 -0.11 -12.98
N ALA A 701 11.52 -0.56 -12.72
CA ALA A 701 12.29 -0.13 -11.54
C ALA A 701 12.50 1.40 -11.49
N GLU A 702 12.59 2.03 -12.66
CA GLU A 702 12.73 3.48 -12.79
C GLU A 702 11.45 4.24 -12.41
N SER A 703 10.31 3.56 -12.29
CA SER A 703 9.04 4.15 -11.84
C SER A 703 8.87 4.19 -10.32
N LEU A 704 9.67 3.43 -9.55
CA LEU A 704 9.54 3.36 -8.10
C LEU A 704 9.69 4.73 -7.38
N PRO A 705 10.53 5.68 -7.83
CA PRO A 705 10.51 7.05 -7.33
C PRO A 705 9.21 7.82 -7.61
N GLY A 706 8.29 7.24 -8.37
CA GLY A 706 6.97 7.81 -8.70
C GLY A 706 6.13 8.25 -7.52
N ASP A 707 6.41 7.74 -6.32
CA ASP A 707 5.84 8.24 -5.09
C ASP A 707 6.14 9.75 -4.85
N TYR A 708 7.34 10.20 -5.22
CA TYR A 708 7.80 11.58 -4.98
C TYR A 708 7.91 12.42 -6.24
N ILE A 709 8.15 11.78 -7.39
CA ILE A 709 8.39 12.46 -8.65
C ILE A 709 8.04 11.53 -9.82
N TYR A 710 7.30 12.04 -10.79
CA TYR A 710 7.04 11.33 -12.03
C TYR A 710 8.02 11.76 -13.12
N LEU A 711 8.74 10.80 -13.70
CA LEU A 711 9.77 11.03 -14.73
C LEU A 711 9.32 10.39 -16.06
N PRO A 712 8.60 11.11 -16.94
CA PRO A 712 8.04 10.53 -18.18
C PRO A 712 9.10 9.94 -19.12
N GLU A 713 10.35 10.39 -19.01
CA GLU A 713 11.48 9.86 -19.77
C GLU A 713 11.91 8.45 -19.33
N LYS A 714 11.60 8.03 -18.09
CA LYS A 714 12.05 6.76 -17.49
C LYS A 714 10.90 5.87 -17.02
N ASN A 715 9.86 6.45 -16.39
CA ASN A 715 8.77 5.68 -15.81
C ASN A 715 7.98 4.97 -16.89
N ARG A 716 7.73 3.67 -16.71
CA ARG A 716 6.85 2.88 -17.55
C ARG A 716 5.89 2.07 -16.71
N SER A 717 4.62 2.14 -17.05
CA SER A 717 3.62 1.16 -16.62
C SER A 717 3.81 -0.14 -17.40
N VAL A 718 3.63 -1.27 -16.74
CA VAL A 718 3.68 -2.62 -17.35
C VAL A 718 2.26 -3.20 -17.34
N THR A 719 1.81 -3.66 -18.50
CA THR A 719 0.41 -4.00 -18.77
C THR A 719 0.32 -5.41 -19.38
N VAL A 720 -0.64 -6.22 -18.93
CA VAL A 720 -1.03 -7.47 -19.63
C VAL A 720 -1.86 -7.08 -20.84
N ASP A 721 -1.44 -7.56 -22.01
CA ASP A 721 -2.12 -7.30 -23.28
C ASP A 721 -3.42 -8.15 -23.38
N VAL A 722 -4.53 -7.55 -23.76
CA VAL A 722 -5.81 -8.27 -23.89
C VAL A 722 -5.75 -9.42 -24.90
N ARG A 723 -4.88 -9.29 -25.93
CA ARG A 723 -4.68 -10.36 -26.91
C ARG A 723 -4.12 -11.63 -26.27
N ALA A 724 -3.21 -11.48 -25.28
CA ALA A 724 -2.69 -12.63 -24.53
C ALA A 724 -3.76 -13.22 -23.61
N ILE A 725 -4.62 -12.40 -23.03
CA ILE A 725 -5.76 -12.89 -22.22
C ILE A 725 -6.69 -13.72 -23.09
N LEU A 726 -7.11 -13.20 -24.24
CA LEU A 726 -8.00 -13.90 -25.17
C LEU A 726 -7.36 -15.19 -25.70
N GLU A 727 -6.09 -15.15 -26.12
CA GLU A 727 -5.35 -16.32 -26.62
C GLU A 727 -5.22 -17.42 -25.55
N ALA A 728 -4.93 -17.02 -24.29
CA ALA A 728 -4.84 -17.97 -23.19
C ALA A 728 -6.22 -18.58 -22.84
N LEU A 729 -7.28 -17.77 -22.80
CA LEU A 729 -8.64 -18.27 -22.56
C LEU A 729 -9.10 -19.26 -23.62
N ASP A 730 -8.82 -18.96 -24.90
CA ASP A 730 -9.19 -19.79 -26.06
C ASP A 730 -8.36 -21.08 -26.13
N GLU A 731 -7.03 -20.95 -26.19
CA GLU A 731 -6.14 -22.03 -26.58
C GLU A 731 -5.61 -22.88 -25.41
N ILE A 732 -5.55 -22.30 -24.18
CA ILE A 732 -4.97 -22.98 -23.03
C ILE A 732 -6.03 -23.40 -22.02
N TYR A 733 -7.02 -22.55 -21.79
CA TYR A 733 -8.01 -22.79 -20.74
C TYR A 733 -9.33 -23.38 -21.26
N ASP A 734 -9.55 -23.44 -22.59
CA ASP A 734 -10.78 -23.90 -23.24
C ASP A 734 -12.04 -23.19 -22.68
N LEU A 735 -11.98 -21.84 -22.60
CA LEU A 735 -13.06 -21.00 -22.06
C LEU A 735 -13.72 -20.14 -23.15
N ASP A 736 -14.27 -20.80 -24.18
CA ASP A 736 -14.96 -20.19 -25.31
C ASP A 736 -16.11 -19.27 -24.90
N ARG A 737 -16.79 -19.57 -23.78
CA ARG A 737 -17.86 -18.73 -23.24
C ARG A 737 -17.37 -17.36 -22.80
N LEU A 738 -16.17 -17.28 -22.22
CA LEU A 738 -15.57 -15.99 -21.79
C LEU A 738 -15.03 -15.24 -23.00
N VAL A 739 -14.40 -15.92 -23.95
CA VAL A 739 -13.95 -15.30 -25.22
C VAL A 739 -15.14 -14.68 -25.97
N LEU A 740 -16.27 -15.41 -26.09
CA LEU A 740 -17.49 -14.88 -26.69
C LEU A 740 -18.02 -13.64 -25.96
N GLU A 741 -18.09 -13.69 -24.61
CA GLU A 741 -18.59 -12.59 -23.81
C GLU A 741 -17.70 -11.34 -23.90
N LEU A 742 -16.38 -11.51 -23.79
CA LEU A 742 -15.41 -10.40 -23.84
C LEU A 742 -15.36 -9.72 -25.22
N THR A 743 -15.56 -10.49 -26.31
CA THR A 743 -15.47 -9.96 -27.68
C THR A 743 -16.80 -9.48 -28.25
N THR A 744 -17.93 -9.98 -27.77
CA THR A 744 -19.24 -9.66 -28.32
C THR A 744 -20.25 -9.09 -27.31
N GLY A 745 -19.98 -9.23 -26.01
CA GLY A 745 -20.94 -8.93 -24.93
C GLY A 745 -22.05 -9.98 -24.77
N GLU A 746 -22.02 -11.08 -25.52
CA GLU A 746 -23.06 -12.13 -25.46
C GLU A 746 -22.74 -13.14 -24.35
N LEU A 747 -23.63 -13.29 -23.38
CA LEU A 747 -23.51 -14.27 -22.32
C LEU A 747 -23.89 -15.68 -22.84
N ALA A 748 -22.98 -16.63 -22.70
CA ALA A 748 -23.25 -18.06 -22.79
C ALA A 748 -23.19 -18.68 -21.40
N ALA A 749 -24.22 -19.47 -21.04
CA ALA A 749 -24.27 -20.07 -19.70
C ALA A 749 -23.31 -21.26 -19.57
N THR A 750 -22.97 -21.91 -20.68
CA THR A 750 -22.09 -23.09 -20.74
C THR A 750 -21.13 -23.00 -21.93
N GLU A 751 -20.04 -23.75 -21.92
CA GLU A 751 -19.12 -23.87 -23.07
C GLU A 751 -19.86 -24.41 -24.33
N ALA A 752 -20.73 -25.41 -24.16
CA ALA A 752 -21.48 -25.96 -25.28
C ALA A 752 -22.42 -24.94 -25.97
N GLU A 753 -22.91 -23.94 -25.26
CA GLU A 753 -23.65 -22.82 -25.85
C GLU A 753 -22.74 -21.86 -26.61
N ALA A 754 -21.55 -21.62 -26.10
CA ALA A 754 -20.56 -20.78 -26.76
C ALA A 754 -20.07 -21.41 -28.06
N ASP A 755 -19.71 -22.70 -28.06
CA ASP A 755 -19.35 -23.49 -29.25
C ASP A 755 -20.39 -23.44 -30.35
N ALA A 756 -21.66 -23.44 -29.97
CA ALA A 756 -22.75 -23.38 -30.93
C ALA A 756 -22.96 -22.00 -31.58
N ARG A 757 -22.36 -20.93 -30.99
CA ARG A 757 -22.47 -19.54 -31.46
C ARG A 757 -21.18 -19.02 -32.15
N ARG A 758 -20.03 -19.66 -31.90
CA ARG A 758 -18.75 -19.46 -32.60
C ARG A 758 -18.79 -20.27 -33.94
#